data_22e28831e186de94b0e4271d9b3ec014
#
_entry.id   22e28831e186de94b0e4271d9b3ec014
#
_cell.length_a   1.000
_cell.length_b   1.000
_cell.length_c   1.000
_cell.angle_alpha   90.00
_cell.angle_beta   90.00
_cell.angle_gamma   90.00
#
_symmetry.space_group_name_H-M   'P 1'
#
loop_
_entity.id
_entity.type
_entity.pdbx_description
1 polymer ?
#
loop_
_entity_poly.entity_id
_entity_poly.type
_entity_poly.pdbx_seq_one_letter_code
_entity_poly.pdbx_strand_id
1 'polypeptide(L)'
;CAKREKLTERKPSKDVCGYPLSIFFIVVNEFCERFSYYGMRAVLVLYFKHFLQWDDDLATSIYHTFVALCYLTPILGAIVADSWLGKFKTIVYLSIVYTIGQVAMAVSAVHDITDSNRDGTPDNMTFHVALSMVGLFLIALGTGGIKPCVAAFGGDQFSEHQDKQRRTFFSVFYLCINGGSLLSTIITPILRGQECGIYSQQKCYSLAFGVPAALMVVALVVFIVGSGMYYKAEPEGNIMLDVCKCIGFAINNRYRHRSNQYPRRQHWMDWAEEKYDKLLIAQIKMVLKVLFLYIPLPMFWTLFDQKGSRWTLQATTMNGYFGKLVIQPDQMQIFNPILILTLVPIMDSVIYPLIKKCGFNFTPLKRMTVGMFLAAMAFVCAALVQVEIDKTLPVFPSASQSQLKLLNMGSSAVTVNLPGNESLTLNAAQASDKYFTFETEQIIVSVGSPGMTQAIFLKRKSRQTLLIPSVISNEWLLTQDLTCKPGQGNNEIRFVNGMNMPVNVTTSAVDLGLIEPFYYSTYSTIKNGETKFSLLSGSQSCEYIKDFGFGGSYTFFIPSTFVFGPDCQDSITVVEDIEPNSVHMALQIPQYFFITAGEVMFSVTGLEFSYSQAPSNMKAVLQAGWLFTVAIGNFIVLIVAEIAKLPNKWAEYVLFASLLVLVCIIFSTMAYFYTYIDPSEIEDQFSKKVDEDEDDKDKREKAEIKMTASHVSLQRAPGESEKNV
;
A
#
# COMPACT_ATOMS: atom_id res chain seq x y z
N CYS A 1 -42.64 23.42 19.15
CA CYS A 1 -42.59 24.35 18.00
C CYS A 1 -42.08 23.60 16.81
N ALA A 2 -42.97 23.16 15.94
CA ALA A 2 -42.64 22.54 14.66
C ALA A 2 -41.81 23.50 13.81
N LYS A 3 -40.56 23.16 13.58
CA LYS A 3 -39.74 23.79 12.56
C LYS A 3 -40.34 23.40 11.20
N ARG A 4 -41.08 24.29 10.58
CA ARG A 4 -41.50 24.17 9.19
C ARG A 4 -40.23 23.86 8.38
N GLU A 5 -40.10 22.65 7.87
CA GLU A 5 -39.18 22.33 6.80
C GLU A 5 -39.45 23.29 5.66
N LYS A 6 -38.52 24.23 5.42
CA LYS A 6 -38.47 24.92 4.14
C LYS A 6 -38.12 23.87 3.11
N LEU A 7 -39.13 23.35 2.43
CA LEU A 7 -38.94 22.69 1.14
C LEU A 7 -38.24 23.70 0.23
N THR A 8 -36.93 23.65 0.16
CA THR A 8 -36.17 24.31 -0.89
C THR A 8 -36.57 23.59 -2.18
N GLU A 9 -37.40 24.25 -2.99
CA GLU A 9 -37.76 23.76 -4.33
C GLU A 9 -36.48 23.41 -5.06
N ARG A 10 -36.27 22.09 -5.32
CA ARG A 10 -35.21 21.63 -6.20
C ARG A 10 -35.46 22.22 -7.56
N LYS A 11 -34.53 23.04 -8.07
CA LYS A 11 -34.54 23.45 -9.48
C LYS A 11 -34.61 22.20 -10.34
N PRO A 12 -35.45 22.18 -11.39
CA PRO A 12 -35.54 21.03 -12.28
C PRO A 12 -34.16 20.72 -12.85
N SER A 13 -33.61 19.55 -12.50
CA SER A 13 -32.34 19.07 -13.03
C SER A 13 -32.56 18.67 -14.48
N LYS A 14 -31.60 18.94 -15.36
CA LYS A 14 -31.61 18.38 -16.70
C LYS A 14 -31.31 16.88 -16.57
N ASP A 15 -32.30 16.05 -16.82
CA ASP A 15 -32.18 14.60 -16.77
C ASP A 15 -31.84 14.06 -18.17
N VAL A 16 -30.87 13.15 -18.21
CA VAL A 16 -30.51 12.37 -19.41
C VAL A 16 -30.77 10.90 -19.09
N CYS A 17 -31.61 10.25 -19.86
CA CYS A 17 -32.00 8.85 -19.64
C CYS A 17 -32.57 8.56 -18.24
N GLY A 18 -33.20 9.54 -17.60
CA GLY A 18 -33.73 9.40 -16.24
C GLY A 18 -32.75 9.60 -15.10
N TYR A 19 -31.51 10.01 -15.42
CA TYR A 19 -30.45 10.34 -14.45
C TYR A 19 -30.12 11.83 -14.48
N PRO A 20 -29.85 12.47 -13.33
CA PRO A 20 -29.36 13.83 -13.31
C PRO A 20 -28.04 13.94 -14.08
N LEU A 21 -27.92 14.92 -14.95
CA LEU A 21 -26.70 15.12 -15.76
C LEU A 21 -25.45 15.32 -14.88
N SER A 22 -25.63 15.90 -13.72
CA SER A 22 -24.54 16.17 -12.75
C SER A 22 -23.78 14.92 -12.31
N ILE A 23 -24.41 13.74 -12.27
CA ILE A 23 -23.74 12.51 -11.82
C ILE A 23 -22.64 12.04 -12.76
N PHE A 24 -22.74 12.34 -14.05
CA PHE A 24 -21.70 11.98 -15.02
C PHE A 24 -20.37 12.68 -14.69
N PHE A 25 -20.43 13.94 -14.28
CA PHE A 25 -19.24 14.68 -13.85
C PHE A 25 -18.64 14.12 -12.57
N ILE A 26 -19.48 13.69 -11.64
CA ILE A 26 -19.04 13.07 -10.38
C ILE A 26 -18.35 11.74 -10.63
N VAL A 27 -18.93 10.90 -11.51
CA VAL A 27 -18.37 9.58 -11.85
C VAL A 27 -17.03 9.72 -12.56
N VAL A 28 -16.90 10.65 -13.51
CA VAL A 28 -15.62 10.91 -14.19
C VAL A 28 -14.58 11.46 -13.22
N ASN A 29 -14.96 12.37 -12.34
CA ASN A 29 -14.08 12.87 -11.29
C ASN A 29 -13.55 11.74 -10.41
N GLU A 30 -14.43 10.84 -9.96
CA GLU A 30 -14.03 9.72 -9.10
C GLU A 30 -13.09 8.76 -9.81
N PHE A 31 -13.38 8.41 -11.06
CA PHE A 31 -12.48 7.55 -11.84
C PHE A 31 -11.07 8.14 -11.97
N CYS A 32 -10.97 9.41 -12.36
CA CYS A 32 -9.68 10.10 -12.50
C CYS A 32 -8.94 10.21 -11.16
N GLU A 33 -9.65 10.50 -10.07
CA GLU A 33 -9.06 10.61 -8.74
C GLU A 33 -8.59 9.24 -8.25
N ARG A 34 -9.37 8.19 -8.41
CA ARG A 34 -8.96 6.83 -8.00
C ARG A 34 -7.80 6.32 -8.83
N PHE A 35 -7.78 6.56 -10.11
CA PHE A 35 -6.63 6.27 -10.96
C PHE A 35 -5.38 6.98 -10.45
N SER A 36 -5.49 8.26 -10.18
CA SER A 36 -4.39 9.09 -9.67
C SER A 36 -3.84 8.55 -8.35
N TYR A 37 -4.71 8.25 -7.39
CA TYR A 37 -4.32 7.76 -6.08
C TYR A 37 -3.66 6.38 -6.12
N TYR A 38 -4.33 5.40 -6.72
CA TYR A 38 -3.80 4.04 -6.76
C TYR A 38 -2.58 3.91 -7.67
N GLY A 39 -2.53 4.68 -8.75
CA GLY A 39 -1.36 4.72 -9.62
C GLY A 39 -0.12 5.26 -8.91
N MET A 40 -0.25 6.38 -8.21
CA MET A 40 0.84 6.93 -7.40
C MET A 40 1.26 5.94 -6.30
N ARG A 41 0.30 5.38 -5.57
CA ARG A 41 0.56 4.45 -4.48
C ARG A 41 1.27 3.16 -4.94
N ALA A 42 0.95 2.66 -6.14
CA ALA A 42 1.53 1.43 -6.68
C ALA A 42 3.06 1.50 -6.83
N VAL A 43 3.58 2.65 -7.23
CA VAL A 43 5.02 2.84 -7.47
C VAL A 43 5.75 3.50 -6.29
N LEU A 44 5.04 3.88 -5.23
CA LEU A 44 5.57 4.72 -4.17
C LEU A 44 6.72 4.07 -3.40
N VAL A 45 6.59 2.81 -3.02
CA VAL A 45 7.65 2.12 -2.26
C VAL A 45 8.93 1.93 -3.08
N LEU A 46 8.80 1.70 -4.39
CA LEU A 46 9.94 1.60 -5.28
C LEU A 46 10.63 2.96 -5.50
N TYR A 47 9.84 4.03 -5.55
CA TYR A 47 10.37 5.39 -5.56
C TYR A 47 11.22 5.68 -4.31
N PHE A 48 10.76 5.31 -3.14
CA PHE A 48 11.52 5.47 -1.90
C PHE A 48 12.82 4.67 -1.92
N LYS A 49 12.78 3.44 -2.38
CA LYS A 49 13.95 2.57 -2.39
C LYS A 49 14.98 2.99 -3.45
N HIS A 50 14.53 3.23 -4.67
CA HIS A 50 15.43 3.38 -5.81
C HIS A 50 15.77 4.83 -6.15
N PHE A 51 14.83 5.75 -5.99
CA PHE A 51 15.07 7.17 -6.25
C PHE A 51 15.64 7.89 -5.03
N LEU A 52 15.00 7.75 -3.86
CA LEU A 52 15.44 8.38 -2.61
C LEU A 52 16.56 7.59 -1.91
N GLN A 53 16.92 6.41 -2.40
CA GLN A 53 18.00 5.58 -1.87
C GLN A 53 17.79 5.14 -0.40
N TRP A 54 16.55 4.93 0.00
CA TRP A 54 16.23 4.44 1.34
C TRP A 54 16.34 2.93 1.42
N ASP A 55 16.61 2.42 2.62
CA ASP A 55 16.54 0.99 2.92
C ASP A 55 15.08 0.50 2.92
N ASP A 56 14.89 -0.81 2.89
CA ASP A 56 13.57 -1.42 2.83
C ASP A 56 12.71 -1.05 4.04
N ASP A 57 13.32 -0.94 5.23
CA ASP A 57 12.60 -0.67 6.48
C ASP A 57 12.09 0.76 6.53
N LEU A 58 12.92 1.75 6.17
CA LEU A 58 12.51 3.15 6.11
C LEU A 58 11.46 3.37 5.02
N ALA A 59 11.66 2.81 3.84
CA ALA A 59 10.71 2.90 2.73
C ALA A 59 9.33 2.34 3.13
N THR A 60 9.30 1.18 3.75
CA THR A 60 8.09 0.55 4.27
C THR A 60 7.44 1.40 5.35
N SER A 61 8.22 1.94 6.28
CA SER A 61 7.75 2.77 7.39
C SER A 61 7.06 4.04 6.89
N ILE A 62 7.68 4.77 5.97
CA ILE A 62 7.08 5.99 5.41
C ILE A 62 5.85 5.67 4.56
N TYR A 63 5.88 4.58 3.78
CA TYR A 63 4.71 4.12 3.03
C TYR A 63 3.50 3.87 3.94
N HIS A 64 3.67 3.13 5.02
CA HIS A 64 2.58 2.83 5.95
C HIS A 64 2.14 4.05 6.75
N THR A 65 3.04 4.98 7.08
CA THR A 65 2.69 6.28 7.69
C THR A 65 1.79 7.08 6.76
N PHE A 66 2.14 7.15 5.48
CA PHE A 66 1.32 7.82 4.47
C PHE A 66 -0.07 7.18 4.34
N VAL A 67 -0.14 5.86 4.24
CA VAL A 67 -1.42 5.13 4.16
C VAL A 67 -2.26 5.37 5.42
N ALA A 68 -1.66 5.33 6.60
CA ALA A 68 -2.36 5.62 7.86
C ALA A 68 -2.97 7.04 7.88
N LEU A 69 -2.22 8.03 7.42
CA LEU A 69 -2.73 9.42 7.30
C LEU A 69 -3.88 9.50 6.31
N CYS A 70 -3.81 8.79 5.17
CA CYS A 70 -4.90 8.73 4.20
C CYS A 70 -6.19 8.12 4.76
N TYR A 71 -6.12 7.32 5.81
CA TYR A 71 -7.28 6.75 6.50
C TYR A 71 -7.71 7.50 7.75
N LEU A 72 -6.86 8.35 8.33
CA LEU A 72 -7.25 9.24 9.44
C LEU A 72 -7.93 10.53 8.96
N THR A 73 -7.43 11.12 7.90
CA THR A 73 -7.93 12.40 7.36
C THR A 73 -9.38 12.36 6.86
N PRO A 74 -9.93 11.25 6.33
CA PRO A 74 -11.36 11.16 5.98
C PRO A 74 -12.31 11.45 7.13
N ILE A 75 -11.94 11.11 8.36
CA ILE A 75 -12.75 11.38 9.55
C ILE A 75 -12.87 12.89 9.77
N LEU A 76 -11.75 13.60 9.67
CA LEU A 76 -11.72 15.06 9.79
C LEU A 76 -12.43 15.74 8.63
N GLY A 77 -12.23 15.24 7.40
CA GLY A 77 -12.89 15.76 6.20
C GLY A 77 -14.40 15.63 6.25
N ALA A 78 -14.93 14.52 6.73
CA ALA A 78 -16.37 14.33 6.92
C ALA A 78 -16.94 15.31 7.97
N ILE A 79 -16.26 15.51 9.08
CA ILE A 79 -16.67 16.47 10.13
C ILE A 79 -16.71 17.89 9.58
N VAL A 80 -15.68 18.30 8.85
CA VAL A 80 -15.60 19.66 8.25
C VAL A 80 -16.71 19.87 7.22
N ALA A 81 -16.94 18.88 6.36
CA ALA A 81 -17.97 18.94 5.33
C ALA A 81 -19.38 19.03 5.89
N ASP A 82 -19.67 18.22 6.90
CA ASP A 82 -21.02 18.15 7.49
C ASP A 82 -21.33 19.31 8.45
N SER A 83 -20.29 19.88 9.09
CA SER A 83 -20.49 20.88 10.14
C SER A 83 -20.31 22.33 9.66
N TRP A 84 -19.41 22.59 8.70
CA TRP A 84 -19.01 23.97 8.39
C TRP A 84 -19.10 24.36 6.91
N LEU A 85 -18.37 23.66 6.03
CA LEU A 85 -18.18 24.08 4.64
C LEU A 85 -19.25 23.58 3.68
N GLY A 86 -19.89 22.46 3.99
CA GLY A 86 -20.69 21.70 3.04
C GLY A 86 -19.84 20.83 2.12
N LYS A 87 -20.43 19.78 1.59
CA LYS A 87 -19.72 18.76 0.81
C LYS A 87 -19.05 19.33 -0.45
N PHE A 88 -19.77 20.18 -1.20
CA PHE A 88 -19.23 20.74 -2.45
C PHE A 88 -17.95 21.56 -2.24
N LYS A 89 -17.98 22.51 -1.31
CA LYS A 89 -16.81 23.37 -1.03
C LYS A 89 -15.63 22.54 -0.50
N THR A 90 -15.91 21.59 0.37
CA THR A 90 -14.89 20.69 0.91
C THR A 90 -14.21 19.89 -0.20
N ILE A 91 -14.98 19.32 -1.15
CA ILE A 91 -14.45 18.59 -2.29
C ILE A 91 -13.55 19.50 -3.14
N VAL A 92 -14.01 20.71 -3.47
CA VAL A 92 -13.23 21.63 -4.31
C VAL A 92 -11.92 22.04 -3.64
N TYR A 93 -11.97 22.51 -2.40
CA TYR A 93 -10.77 22.99 -1.70
C TYR A 93 -9.75 21.88 -1.47
N LEU A 94 -10.19 20.69 -1.05
CA LEU A 94 -9.30 19.59 -0.81
C LEU A 94 -8.82 18.93 -2.11
N SER A 95 -9.57 19.01 -3.21
CA SER A 95 -9.07 18.63 -4.52
C SER A 95 -7.95 19.54 -5.01
N ILE A 96 -8.01 20.82 -4.71
CA ILE A 96 -6.90 21.76 -5.00
C ILE A 96 -5.65 21.38 -4.21
N VAL A 97 -5.79 21.11 -2.91
CA VAL A 97 -4.68 20.66 -2.05
C VAL A 97 -4.09 19.35 -2.56
N TYR A 98 -4.94 18.39 -2.92
CA TYR A 98 -4.54 17.12 -3.48
C TYR A 98 -3.77 17.26 -4.80
N THR A 99 -4.26 18.11 -5.69
CA THR A 99 -3.59 18.41 -6.97
C THR A 99 -2.20 19.02 -6.77
N ILE A 100 -2.08 19.96 -5.84
CA ILE A 100 -0.78 20.57 -5.48
C ILE A 100 0.16 19.49 -4.94
N GLY A 101 -0.32 18.58 -4.10
CA GLY A 101 0.45 17.45 -3.57
C GLY A 101 0.94 16.50 -4.67
N GLN A 102 0.09 16.17 -5.63
CA GLN A 102 0.45 15.32 -6.79
C GLN A 102 1.50 16.00 -7.68
N VAL A 103 1.36 17.28 -7.95
CA VAL A 103 2.35 18.06 -8.71
C VAL A 103 3.68 18.13 -7.97
N ALA A 104 3.67 18.33 -6.65
CA ALA A 104 4.87 18.31 -5.83
C ALA A 104 5.59 16.96 -5.90
N MET A 105 4.86 15.84 -5.86
CA MET A 105 5.43 14.50 -6.05
C MET A 105 6.04 14.32 -7.44
N ALA A 106 5.37 14.75 -8.49
CA ALA A 106 5.87 14.67 -9.84
C ALA A 106 7.17 15.49 -10.03
N VAL A 107 7.22 16.69 -9.48
CA VAL A 107 8.42 17.54 -9.52
C VAL A 107 9.57 16.95 -8.71
N SER A 108 9.29 16.39 -7.52
CA SER A 108 10.31 15.76 -6.68
C SER A 108 10.97 14.54 -7.34
N ALA A 109 10.27 13.91 -8.27
CA ALA A 109 10.77 12.75 -9.02
C ALA A 109 11.63 13.10 -10.25
N VAL A 110 11.80 14.37 -10.56
CA VAL A 110 12.67 14.84 -11.65
C VAL A 110 14.11 14.95 -11.14
N HIS A 111 14.97 14.01 -11.51
CA HIS A 111 16.35 13.97 -11.05
C HIS A 111 17.22 15.11 -11.65
N ASP A 112 16.91 15.57 -12.86
CA ASP A 112 17.67 16.60 -13.57
C ASP A 112 17.65 17.98 -12.91
N ILE A 113 16.73 18.26 -12.01
CA ILE A 113 16.59 19.57 -11.33
C ILE A 113 17.83 19.90 -10.50
N THR A 114 18.42 18.89 -9.84
CA THR A 114 19.59 19.06 -8.96
C THR A 114 20.82 18.31 -9.46
N ASP A 115 20.78 17.73 -10.65
CA ASP A 115 21.89 16.99 -11.26
C ASP A 115 22.86 17.96 -11.98
N SER A 116 23.78 18.56 -11.23
CA SER A 116 24.76 19.52 -11.76
C SER A 116 25.93 18.85 -12.47
N ASN A 117 26.32 17.66 -12.03
CA ASN A 117 27.43 16.90 -12.58
C ASN A 117 27.03 16.02 -13.78
N ARG A 118 25.72 15.91 -14.07
CA ARG A 118 25.14 15.14 -15.19
C ARG A 118 25.43 13.64 -15.15
N ASP A 119 25.53 13.09 -13.95
CA ASP A 119 25.74 11.65 -13.75
C ASP A 119 24.44 10.83 -13.70
N GLY A 120 23.27 11.50 -13.74
CA GLY A 120 21.95 10.89 -13.69
C GLY A 120 21.42 10.66 -12.28
N THR A 121 22.16 11.09 -11.27
CA THR A 121 21.72 11.04 -9.86
C THR A 121 21.51 12.44 -9.31
N PRO A 122 20.52 12.68 -8.44
CA PRO A 122 20.31 13.97 -7.81
C PRO A 122 21.47 14.33 -6.87
N ASP A 123 22.07 15.53 -7.03
CA ASP A 123 23.13 16.00 -6.14
C ASP A 123 22.62 16.48 -4.79
N ASN A 124 21.39 17.02 -4.76
CA ASN A 124 20.75 17.51 -3.54
C ASN A 124 19.55 16.62 -3.16
N MET A 125 19.83 15.48 -2.55
CA MET A 125 18.77 14.54 -2.12
C MET A 125 17.85 15.14 -1.08
N THR A 126 18.30 16.05 -0.22
CA THR A 126 17.49 16.72 0.80
C THR A 126 16.32 17.49 0.18
N PHE A 127 16.53 18.18 -0.94
CA PHE A 127 15.47 18.87 -1.66
C PHE A 127 14.39 17.89 -2.15
N HIS A 128 14.78 16.78 -2.76
CA HIS A 128 13.86 15.76 -3.26
C HIS A 128 13.07 15.09 -2.13
N VAL A 129 13.73 14.76 -1.02
CA VAL A 129 13.07 14.19 0.16
C VAL A 129 12.07 15.18 0.75
N ALA A 130 12.47 16.42 0.97
CA ALA A 130 11.58 17.44 1.54
C ALA A 130 10.34 17.68 0.68
N LEU A 131 10.52 17.82 -0.64
CA LEU A 131 9.43 18.05 -1.57
C LEU A 131 8.50 16.83 -1.66
N SER A 132 9.05 15.62 -1.64
CA SER A 132 8.27 14.37 -1.61
C SER A 132 7.42 14.27 -0.33
N MET A 133 7.99 14.58 0.82
CA MET A 133 7.26 14.53 2.10
C MET A 133 6.13 15.54 2.15
N VAL A 134 6.37 16.77 1.69
CA VAL A 134 5.33 17.80 1.57
C VAL A 134 4.23 17.34 0.60
N GLY A 135 4.59 16.79 -0.56
CA GLY A 135 3.65 16.28 -1.53
C GLY A 135 2.78 15.14 -0.97
N LEU A 136 3.36 14.19 -0.28
CA LEU A 136 2.63 13.09 0.38
C LEU A 136 1.69 13.58 1.47
N PHE A 137 2.11 14.53 2.28
CA PHE A 137 1.26 15.12 3.32
C PHE A 137 0.04 15.83 2.71
N LEU A 138 0.24 16.62 1.64
CA LEU A 138 -0.85 17.30 0.95
C LEU A 138 -1.80 16.30 0.26
N ILE A 139 -1.29 15.22 -0.31
CA ILE A 139 -2.10 14.14 -0.88
C ILE A 139 -2.94 13.47 0.21
N ALA A 140 -2.36 13.17 1.36
CA ALA A 140 -3.08 12.58 2.48
C ALA A 140 -4.23 13.46 2.96
N LEU A 141 -3.99 14.77 3.12
CA LEU A 141 -5.03 15.74 3.48
C LEU A 141 -6.14 15.80 2.42
N GLY A 142 -5.76 15.91 1.15
CA GLY A 142 -6.71 16.01 0.04
C GLY A 142 -7.57 14.75 -0.13
N THR A 143 -6.95 13.59 -0.14
CA THR A 143 -7.65 12.29 -0.21
C THR A 143 -8.64 12.15 0.93
N GLY A 144 -8.25 12.54 2.14
CA GLY A 144 -9.09 12.45 3.32
C GLY A 144 -10.38 13.25 3.20
N GLY A 145 -10.33 14.41 2.60
CA GLY A 145 -11.54 15.22 2.41
C GLY A 145 -12.42 14.75 1.26
N ILE A 146 -11.82 14.24 0.20
CA ILE A 146 -12.55 13.82 -1.00
C ILE A 146 -13.25 12.47 -0.79
N LYS A 147 -12.57 11.51 -0.21
CA LYS A 147 -13.02 10.13 -0.11
C LYS A 147 -14.41 9.93 0.50
N PRO A 148 -14.75 10.52 1.65
CA PRO A 148 -16.09 10.39 2.22
C PRO A 148 -17.12 11.31 1.54
N CYS A 149 -16.71 12.45 1.02
CA CYS A 149 -17.61 13.48 0.57
C CYS A 149 -18.16 13.24 -0.83
N VAL A 150 -17.37 12.70 -1.77
CA VAL A 150 -17.79 12.53 -3.17
C VAL A 150 -18.91 11.51 -3.31
N ALA A 151 -18.83 10.38 -2.64
CA ALA A 151 -19.88 9.35 -2.66
C ALA A 151 -21.21 9.89 -2.08
N ALA A 152 -21.14 10.54 -0.93
CA ALA A 152 -22.30 11.15 -0.28
C ALA A 152 -22.88 12.29 -1.13
N PHE A 153 -22.04 13.14 -1.70
CA PHE A 153 -22.46 14.22 -2.58
C PHE A 153 -23.16 13.70 -3.86
N GLY A 154 -22.63 12.63 -4.44
CA GLY A 154 -23.26 11.95 -5.57
C GLY A 154 -24.64 11.37 -5.23
N GLY A 155 -24.77 10.77 -4.06
CA GLY A 155 -26.05 10.28 -3.55
C GLY A 155 -27.08 11.39 -3.33
N ASP A 156 -26.66 12.57 -2.91
CA ASP A 156 -27.52 13.73 -2.68
C ASP A 156 -28.12 14.33 -3.96
N GLN A 157 -27.59 14.00 -5.15
CA GLN A 157 -28.09 14.48 -6.41
C GLN A 157 -29.44 13.85 -6.82
N PHE A 158 -29.81 12.72 -6.23
CA PHE A 158 -31.04 12.01 -6.52
C PHE A 158 -32.19 12.49 -5.63
N SER A 159 -33.41 12.56 -6.19
CA SER A 159 -34.63 12.82 -5.44
C SER A 159 -35.13 11.55 -4.73
N GLU A 160 -36.08 11.69 -3.82
CA GLU A 160 -36.68 10.57 -3.09
C GLU A 160 -37.35 9.54 -4.01
N HIS A 161 -37.82 9.95 -5.19
CA HIS A 161 -38.44 9.08 -6.18
C HIS A 161 -37.46 8.30 -7.07
N GLN A 162 -36.16 8.54 -6.91
CA GLN A 162 -35.10 7.95 -7.74
C GLN A 162 -34.25 6.92 -6.97
N ASP A 163 -34.82 6.15 -6.08
CA ASP A 163 -34.09 5.14 -5.29
C ASP A 163 -33.41 4.08 -6.15
N LYS A 164 -34.07 3.63 -7.22
CA LYS A 164 -33.48 2.65 -8.14
C LYS A 164 -32.27 3.22 -8.86
N GLN A 165 -32.37 4.46 -9.33
CA GLN A 165 -31.28 5.17 -10.00
C GLN A 165 -30.13 5.43 -9.04
N ARG A 166 -30.39 5.78 -7.78
CA ARG A 166 -29.37 5.95 -6.74
C ARG A 166 -28.59 4.66 -6.51
N ARG A 167 -29.24 3.51 -6.40
CA ARG A 167 -28.56 2.21 -6.25
C ARG A 167 -27.68 1.89 -7.45
N THR A 168 -28.18 2.14 -8.68
CA THR A 168 -27.40 1.96 -9.90
C THR A 168 -26.18 2.90 -9.92
N PHE A 169 -26.34 4.15 -9.50
CA PHE A 169 -25.24 5.10 -9.37
C PHE A 169 -24.14 4.57 -8.45
N PHE A 170 -24.47 4.08 -7.25
CA PHE A 170 -23.48 3.53 -6.34
C PHE A 170 -22.78 2.29 -6.90
N SER A 171 -23.48 1.46 -7.67
CA SER A 171 -22.87 0.33 -8.36
C SER A 171 -21.86 0.79 -9.42
N VAL A 172 -22.22 1.78 -10.23
CA VAL A 172 -21.32 2.39 -11.24
C VAL A 172 -20.14 3.10 -10.55
N PHE A 173 -20.40 3.80 -9.48
CA PHE A 173 -19.37 4.48 -8.69
C PHE A 173 -18.33 3.49 -8.14
N TYR A 174 -18.79 2.37 -7.57
CA TYR A 174 -17.92 1.28 -7.12
C TYR A 174 -17.14 0.64 -8.26
N LEU A 175 -17.78 0.44 -9.41
CA LEU A 175 -17.10 -0.04 -10.62
C LEU A 175 -16.00 0.92 -11.07
N CYS A 176 -16.23 2.23 -11.02
CA CYS A 176 -15.23 3.24 -11.36
C CYS A 176 -14.04 3.23 -10.40
N ILE A 177 -14.26 3.02 -9.11
CA ILE A 177 -13.19 2.88 -8.12
C ILE A 177 -12.29 1.69 -8.48
N ASN A 178 -12.89 0.52 -8.70
CA ASN A 178 -12.13 -0.69 -9.02
C ASN A 178 -11.50 -0.64 -10.41
N GLY A 179 -12.20 -0.09 -11.40
CA GLY A 179 -11.67 0.12 -12.74
C GLY A 179 -10.48 1.08 -12.76
N GLY A 180 -10.56 2.18 -12.03
CA GLY A 180 -9.46 3.13 -11.87
C GLY A 180 -8.25 2.50 -11.18
N SER A 181 -8.48 1.74 -10.11
CA SER A 181 -7.45 0.98 -9.41
C SER A 181 -6.75 -0.03 -10.33
N LEU A 182 -7.54 -0.83 -11.05
CA LEU A 182 -7.03 -1.85 -11.97
C LEU A 182 -6.19 -1.25 -13.09
N LEU A 183 -6.73 -0.26 -13.80
CA LEU A 183 -6.03 0.38 -14.92
C LEU A 183 -4.78 1.12 -14.47
N SER A 184 -4.82 1.82 -13.35
CA SER A 184 -3.66 2.54 -12.83
C SER A 184 -2.54 1.59 -12.39
N THR A 185 -2.89 0.46 -11.79
CA THR A 185 -1.91 -0.55 -11.37
C THR A 185 -1.23 -1.24 -12.56
N ILE A 186 -1.90 -1.28 -13.72
CA ILE A 186 -1.28 -1.76 -14.97
C ILE A 186 -0.40 -0.67 -15.60
N ILE A 187 -0.96 0.53 -15.79
CA ILE A 187 -0.36 1.59 -16.61
C ILE A 187 0.78 2.30 -15.88
N THR A 188 0.62 2.65 -14.62
CA THR A 188 1.62 3.44 -13.88
C THR A 188 2.97 2.74 -13.75
N PRO A 189 3.07 1.43 -13.44
CA PRO A 189 4.33 0.73 -13.47
C PRO A 189 4.99 0.66 -14.86
N ILE A 190 4.21 0.60 -15.93
CA ILE A 190 4.73 0.67 -17.30
C ILE A 190 5.37 2.04 -17.56
N LEU A 191 4.72 3.12 -17.12
CA LEU A 191 5.26 4.48 -17.22
C LEU A 191 6.56 4.62 -16.42
N ARG A 192 6.61 4.07 -15.22
CA ARG A 192 7.83 4.02 -14.41
C ARG A 192 8.96 3.26 -15.09
N GLY A 193 8.62 2.17 -15.76
CA GLY A 193 9.58 1.32 -16.47
C GLY A 193 10.20 1.96 -17.71
N GLN A 194 9.62 3.06 -18.22
CA GLN A 194 10.23 3.82 -19.32
C GLN A 194 11.48 4.55 -18.84
N GLU A 195 12.31 4.96 -19.76
CA GLU A 195 13.48 5.78 -19.45
C GLU A 195 13.23 7.22 -19.82
N CYS A 196 13.66 8.11 -18.95
CA CYS A 196 13.63 9.54 -19.18
C CYS A 196 14.83 10.21 -18.53
N GLY A 197 15.14 11.41 -18.98
CA GLY A 197 16.25 12.23 -18.52
C GLY A 197 16.78 13.08 -19.66
N ILE A 198 17.27 14.26 -19.32
CA ILE A 198 17.85 15.19 -20.30
C ILE A 198 19.30 14.81 -20.60
N TYR A 199 20.06 14.47 -19.58
CA TYR A 199 21.49 14.20 -19.68
C TYR A 199 21.82 12.71 -19.57
N SER A 200 21.09 11.97 -18.75
CA SER A 200 21.23 10.52 -18.61
C SER A 200 19.88 9.85 -18.51
N GLN A 201 19.77 8.65 -19.04
CA GLN A 201 18.52 7.90 -19.03
C GLN A 201 18.37 7.11 -17.73
N GLN A 202 17.30 7.41 -16.98
CA GLN A 202 16.94 6.75 -15.73
C GLN A 202 15.48 6.29 -15.76
N LYS A 203 15.09 5.37 -14.87
CA LYS A 203 13.69 4.98 -14.72
C LYS A 203 12.80 6.19 -14.46
N CYS A 204 11.71 6.30 -15.19
CA CYS A 204 10.90 7.51 -15.25
C CYS A 204 9.85 7.59 -14.14
N TYR A 205 10.27 7.88 -12.92
CA TYR A 205 9.35 8.16 -11.81
C TYR A 205 8.57 9.46 -11.99
N SER A 206 9.18 10.45 -12.66
CA SER A 206 8.51 11.72 -12.97
C SER A 206 7.28 11.53 -13.87
N LEU A 207 7.35 10.64 -14.84
CA LEU A 207 6.20 10.29 -15.68
C LEU A 207 5.15 9.47 -14.90
N ALA A 208 5.60 8.54 -14.07
CA ALA A 208 4.73 7.72 -13.23
C ALA A 208 3.92 8.55 -12.22
N PHE A 209 4.47 9.64 -11.69
CA PHE A 209 3.74 10.59 -10.84
C PHE A 209 3.08 11.72 -11.64
N GLY A 210 3.62 12.10 -12.76
CA GLY A 210 3.11 13.19 -13.61
C GLY A 210 1.77 12.87 -14.26
N VAL A 211 1.57 11.64 -14.74
CA VAL A 211 0.28 11.20 -15.31
C VAL A 211 -0.82 11.20 -14.26
N PRO A 212 -0.66 10.64 -13.05
CA PRO A 212 -1.62 10.82 -11.97
C PRO A 212 -1.89 12.28 -11.62
N ALA A 213 -0.89 13.14 -11.59
CA ALA A 213 -1.06 14.57 -11.34
C ALA A 213 -1.92 15.24 -12.41
N ALA A 214 -1.67 14.95 -13.68
CA ALA A 214 -2.46 15.46 -14.80
C ALA A 214 -3.92 15.00 -14.72
N LEU A 215 -4.16 13.74 -14.39
CA LEU A 215 -5.51 13.21 -14.20
C LEU A 215 -6.23 13.84 -13.02
N MET A 216 -5.51 14.20 -11.95
CA MET A 216 -6.12 14.91 -10.83
C MET A 216 -6.52 16.34 -11.21
N VAL A 217 -5.74 17.01 -12.04
CA VAL A 217 -6.12 18.31 -12.64
C VAL A 217 -7.40 18.15 -13.47
N VAL A 218 -7.46 17.12 -14.30
CA VAL A 218 -8.66 16.80 -15.11
C VAL A 218 -9.86 16.55 -14.22
N ALA A 219 -9.71 15.76 -13.15
CA ALA A 219 -10.77 15.48 -12.19
C ALA A 219 -11.32 16.77 -11.56
N LEU A 220 -10.43 17.68 -11.13
CA LEU A 220 -10.81 18.95 -10.54
C LEU A 220 -11.55 19.84 -11.53
N VAL A 221 -11.07 19.97 -12.77
CA VAL A 221 -11.69 20.75 -13.84
C VAL A 221 -13.07 20.21 -14.16
N VAL A 222 -13.22 18.92 -14.36
CA VAL A 222 -14.52 18.25 -14.64
C VAL A 222 -15.50 18.53 -13.49
N PHE A 223 -15.07 18.41 -12.26
CA PHE A 223 -15.94 18.65 -11.10
C PHE A 223 -16.41 20.11 -11.04
N ILE A 224 -15.51 21.07 -11.27
CA ILE A 224 -15.84 22.51 -11.26
C ILE A 224 -16.77 22.88 -12.43
N VAL A 225 -16.57 22.33 -13.63
CA VAL A 225 -17.44 22.56 -14.79
C VAL A 225 -18.88 22.17 -14.48
N GLY A 226 -19.08 21.08 -13.75
CA GLY A 226 -20.41 20.64 -13.29
C GLY A 226 -21.04 21.51 -12.20
N SER A 227 -20.37 22.53 -11.67
CA SER A 227 -20.76 23.26 -10.44
C SER A 227 -22.15 23.92 -10.51
N GLY A 228 -22.57 24.34 -11.70
CA GLY A 228 -23.89 24.94 -11.92
C GLY A 228 -25.06 23.94 -11.93
N MET A 229 -24.78 22.66 -12.06
CA MET A 229 -25.78 21.58 -12.15
C MET A 229 -25.97 20.80 -10.86
N TYR A 230 -25.07 20.97 -9.90
CA TYR A 230 -25.13 20.23 -8.65
C TYR A 230 -26.17 20.76 -7.70
N TYR A 231 -26.88 19.84 -7.04
CA TYR A 231 -27.62 20.15 -5.82
C TYR A 231 -26.62 20.23 -4.64
N LYS A 232 -26.60 21.35 -3.95
CA LYS A 232 -25.68 21.63 -2.85
C LYS A 232 -26.49 21.72 -1.57
N ALA A 233 -26.45 20.64 -0.76
CA ALA A 233 -27.08 20.63 0.55
C ALA A 233 -26.32 21.53 1.54
N GLU A 234 -27.06 22.22 2.41
CA GLU A 234 -26.46 23.00 3.50
C GLU A 234 -25.93 22.07 4.60
N PRO A 235 -24.86 22.42 5.33
CA PRO A 235 -24.37 21.64 6.43
C PRO A 235 -25.36 21.59 7.59
N GLU A 236 -25.72 20.39 8.04
CA GLU A 236 -26.71 20.15 9.11
C GLU A 236 -26.09 19.79 10.47
N GLY A 237 -24.79 19.65 10.53
CA GLY A 237 -24.04 19.14 11.68
C GLY A 237 -23.64 17.67 11.52
N ASN A 238 -22.72 17.23 12.36
CA ASN A 238 -22.16 15.86 12.28
C ASN A 238 -22.53 15.05 13.50
N ILE A 239 -23.14 13.88 13.28
CA ILE A 239 -23.55 12.95 14.35
C ILE A 239 -22.35 12.47 15.18
N MET A 240 -21.16 12.37 14.61
CA MET A 240 -19.95 11.97 15.34
C MET A 240 -19.59 12.96 16.44
N LEU A 241 -19.75 14.26 16.19
CA LEU A 241 -19.51 15.29 17.21
C LEU A 241 -20.50 15.17 18.36
N ASP A 242 -21.76 14.89 18.05
CA ASP A 242 -22.80 14.71 19.06
C ASP A 242 -22.55 13.45 19.89
N VAL A 243 -22.15 12.36 19.25
CA VAL A 243 -21.75 11.12 19.93
C VAL A 243 -20.53 11.34 20.82
N CYS A 244 -19.49 12.01 20.32
CA CYS A 244 -18.29 12.32 21.11
C CYS A 244 -18.59 13.21 22.31
N LYS A 245 -19.45 14.24 22.14
CA LYS A 245 -19.87 15.13 23.22
C LYS A 245 -20.67 14.36 24.27
N CYS A 246 -21.59 13.50 23.85
CA CYS A 246 -22.39 12.65 24.76
C CYS A 246 -21.52 11.70 25.56
N ILE A 247 -20.56 11.01 24.92
CA ILE A 247 -19.61 10.11 25.57
C ILE A 247 -18.72 10.88 26.55
N GLY A 248 -18.18 12.02 26.13
CA GLY A 248 -17.35 12.86 26.98
C GLY A 248 -18.09 13.37 28.21
N PHE A 249 -19.35 13.76 28.05
CA PHE A 249 -20.21 14.16 29.16
C PHE A 249 -20.47 12.99 30.12
N ALA A 250 -20.80 11.81 29.61
CA ALA A 250 -21.04 10.61 30.42
C ALA A 250 -19.81 10.24 31.27
N ILE A 251 -18.62 10.26 30.67
CA ILE A 251 -17.35 9.97 31.37
C ILE A 251 -17.06 11.02 32.44
N ASN A 252 -17.20 12.30 32.09
CA ASN A 252 -16.95 13.40 33.03
C ASN A 252 -17.93 13.38 34.22
N ASN A 253 -19.20 13.13 33.92
CA ASN A 253 -20.25 13.05 34.96
C ASN A 253 -20.04 11.83 35.86
N ARG A 254 -19.69 10.68 35.30
CA ARG A 254 -19.29 9.49 36.09
C ARG A 254 -18.08 9.76 36.99
N TYR A 255 -17.09 10.49 36.48
CA TYR A 255 -15.90 10.79 37.27
C TYR A 255 -16.22 11.73 38.44
N ARG A 256 -17.05 12.78 38.18
CA ARG A 256 -17.47 13.73 39.23
C ARG A 256 -18.32 13.08 40.32
N HIS A 257 -19.12 12.07 39.99
CA HIS A 257 -20.02 11.39 40.92
C HIS A 257 -19.50 10.00 41.36
N ARG A 258 -18.19 9.85 41.45
CA ARG A 258 -17.54 8.58 41.84
C ARG A 258 -17.71 8.22 43.33
N SER A 259 -18.23 9.11 44.14
CA SER A 259 -18.46 8.90 45.58
C SER A 259 -19.58 7.88 45.82
N ASN A 260 -19.46 7.08 46.88
CA ASN A 260 -20.46 6.11 47.32
C ASN A 260 -21.84 6.72 47.71
N GLN A 261 -21.94 8.04 47.70
CA GLN A 261 -23.18 8.77 48.01
C GLN A 261 -24.21 8.76 46.86
N TYR A 262 -23.80 8.39 45.66
CA TYR A 262 -24.67 8.38 44.49
C TYR A 262 -25.06 6.94 44.08
N PRO A 263 -26.33 6.71 43.65
CA PRO A 263 -26.78 5.40 43.24
C PRO A 263 -26.00 4.92 42.01
N ARG A 264 -25.59 3.65 42.02
CA ARG A 264 -24.91 3.02 40.89
C ARG A 264 -25.89 2.86 39.72
N ARG A 265 -25.52 3.39 38.53
CA ARG A 265 -26.31 3.17 37.30
C ARG A 265 -25.86 1.85 36.62
N GLN A 266 -26.79 1.25 35.89
CA GLN A 266 -26.53 -0.07 35.25
C GLN A 266 -25.43 -0.01 34.22
N HIS A 267 -25.36 1.06 33.43
CA HIS A 267 -24.36 1.28 32.40
C HIS A 267 -23.73 2.65 32.58
N TRP A 268 -22.43 2.77 32.25
CA TRP A 268 -21.70 4.02 32.42
C TRP A 268 -22.23 5.15 31.51
N MET A 269 -22.83 4.82 30.37
CA MET A 269 -23.48 5.80 29.48
C MET A 269 -24.77 6.43 30.09
N ASP A 270 -25.37 5.79 31.04
CA ASP A 270 -26.58 6.30 31.70
C ASP A 270 -26.30 7.61 32.47
N TRP A 271 -25.04 7.93 32.76
CA TRP A 271 -24.67 9.21 33.34
C TRP A 271 -24.87 10.40 32.38
N ALA A 272 -25.16 10.17 31.09
CA ALA A 272 -25.50 11.20 30.11
C ALA A 272 -27.02 11.52 30.09
N GLU A 273 -27.87 10.76 30.78
CA GLU A 273 -29.34 10.97 30.80
C GLU A 273 -29.79 12.32 31.31
N GLU A 274 -28.93 13.01 32.07
CA GLU A 274 -29.21 14.35 32.60
C GLU A 274 -29.18 15.45 31.52
N LYS A 275 -28.53 15.19 30.40
CA LYS A 275 -28.35 16.21 29.35
C LYS A 275 -28.78 15.76 27.96
N TYR A 276 -28.76 14.47 27.68
CA TYR A 276 -29.01 13.90 26.37
C TYR A 276 -30.23 12.99 26.37
N ASP A 277 -30.84 12.85 25.18
CA ASP A 277 -32.00 12.00 24.98
C ASP A 277 -31.68 10.52 25.25
N LYS A 278 -32.63 9.81 25.86
CA LYS A 278 -32.53 8.37 26.15
C LYS A 278 -32.38 7.53 24.87
N LEU A 279 -33.04 7.93 23.78
CA LEU A 279 -32.93 7.26 22.50
C LEU A 279 -31.49 7.36 21.96
N LEU A 280 -30.90 8.56 22.02
CA LEU A 280 -29.49 8.75 21.59
C LEU A 280 -28.53 7.90 22.42
N ILE A 281 -28.75 7.82 23.73
CA ILE A 281 -27.92 6.99 24.62
C ILE A 281 -28.07 5.50 24.30
N ALA A 282 -29.27 5.01 23.99
CA ALA A 282 -29.51 3.64 23.57
C ALA A 282 -28.83 3.33 22.22
N GLN A 283 -28.91 4.25 21.27
CA GLN A 283 -28.23 4.13 19.98
C GLN A 283 -26.72 4.11 20.15
N ILE A 284 -26.15 4.97 21.00
CA ILE A 284 -24.71 4.97 21.29
C ILE A 284 -24.28 3.65 21.96
N LYS A 285 -25.07 3.09 22.85
CA LYS A 285 -24.77 1.79 23.46
C LYS A 285 -24.68 0.67 22.41
N MET A 286 -25.58 0.65 21.43
CA MET A 286 -25.52 -0.32 20.32
C MET A 286 -24.26 -0.16 19.50
N VAL A 287 -23.92 1.08 19.15
CA VAL A 287 -22.69 1.40 18.39
C VAL A 287 -21.43 1.00 19.16
N LEU A 288 -21.39 1.24 20.46
CA LEU A 288 -20.25 0.87 21.31
C LEU A 288 -20.04 -0.64 21.37
N LYS A 289 -21.08 -1.45 21.32
CA LYS A 289 -20.95 -2.92 21.22
C LYS A 289 -20.27 -3.35 19.92
N VAL A 290 -20.60 -2.72 18.81
CA VAL A 290 -19.94 -2.98 17.51
C VAL A 290 -18.51 -2.47 17.53
N LEU A 291 -18.25 -1.28 18.04
CA LEU A 291 -16.91 -0.70 18.15
C LEU A 291 -15.99 -1.54 19.05
N PHE A 292 -16.54 -2.19 20.06
CA PHE A 292 -15.78 -3.14 20.87
C PHE A 292 -15.25 -4.32 20.04
N LEU A 293 -16.03 -4.83 19.10
CA LEU A 293 -15.59 -5.86 18.16
C LEU A 293 -14.51 -5.36 17.18
N TYR A 294 -14.39 -4.06 17.00
CA TYR A 294 -13.36 -3.48 16.11
C TYR A 294 -11.95 -3.48 16.73
N ILE A 295 -11.82 -3.65 18.04
CA ILE A 295 -10.52 -3.59 18.73
C ILE A 295 -9.49 -4.55 18.14
N PRO A 296 -9.79 -5.83 17.83
CA PRO A 296 -8.82 -6.74 17.21
C PRO A 296 -8.63 -6.57 15.70
N LEU A 297 -9.48 -5.82 15.01
CA LEU A 297 -9.46 -5.72 13.55
C LEU A 297 -8.23 -5.03 12.94
N PRO A 298 -7.54 -4.08 13.59
CA PRO A 298 -6.34 -3.46 13.03
C PRO A 298 -5.28 -4.46 12.59
N MET A 299 -5.19 -5.61 13.22
CA MET A 299 -4.20 -6.62 12.88
C MET A 299 -4.40 -7.21 11.48
N PHE A 300 -5.64 -7.35 11.03
CA PHE A 300 -5.93 -7.74 9.65
C PHE A 300 -5.36 -6.72 8.64
N TRP A 301 -5.59 -5.44 8.89
CA TRP A 301 -5.09 -4.37 8.02
C TRP A 301 -3.57 -4.23 8.06
N THR A 302 -2.96 -4.56 9.18
CA THR A 302 -1.50 -4.67 9.31
C THR A 302 -0.92 -5.61 8.27
N LEU A 303 -1.56 -6.76 8.04
CA LEU A 303 -1.12 -7.71 7.02
C LEU A 303 -1.55 -7.27 5.61
N PHE A 304 -2.79 -6.86 5.46
CA PHE A 304 -3.39 -6.55 4.17
C PHE A 304 -2.65 -5.46 3.39
N ASP A 305 -2.30 -4.36 4.04
CA ASP A 305 -1.68 -3.22 3.37
C ASP A 305 -0.20 -3.44 3.02
N GLN A 306 0.42 -4.51 3.51
CA GLN A 306 1.80 -4.86 3.16
C GLN A 306 1.95 -5.37 1.70
N LYS A 307 0.86 -5.69 1.00
CA LYS A 307 0.91 -6.02 -0.43
C LYS A 307 1.47 -4.90 -1.31
N GLY A 308 1.27 -3.64 -0.90
CA GLY A 308 1.81 -2.47 -1.58
C GLY A 308 3.22 -2.07 -1.14
N SER A 309 3.79 -2.72 -0.15
CA SER A 309 5.12 -2.45 0.39
C SER A 309 6.00 -3.70 0.39
N ARG A 310 5.95 -4.52 1.43
CA ARG A 310 6.82 -5.70 1.59
C ARG A 310 6.69 -6.70 0.43
N TRP A 311 5.50 -6.95 -0.09
CA TRP A 311 5.32 -7.90 -1.19
C TRP A 311 5.81 -7.33 -2.53
N THR A 312 5.68 -6.02 -2.74
CA THR A 312 6.28 -5.37 -3.91
C THR A 312 7.81 -5.44 -3.84
N LEU A 313 8.40 -5.21 -2.68
CA LEU A 313 9.83 -5.36 -2.46
C LEU A 313 10.29 -6.81 -2.65
N GLN A 314 9.51 -7.79 -2.19
CA GLN A 314 9.77 -9.20 -2.45
C GLN A 314 9.78 -9.51 -3.96
N ALA A 315 8.84 -8.96 -4.71
CA ALA A 315 8.76 -9.16 -6.16
C ALA A 315 9.97 -8.60 -6.92
N THR A 316 10.66 -7.60 -6.39
CA THR A 316 11.88 -7.06 -7.02
C THR A 316 13.03 -8.08 -7.10
N THR A 317 13.00 -9.10 -6.26
CA THR A 317 14.00 -10.19 -6.23
C THR A 317 13.55 -11.43 -6.99
N MET A 318 12.48 -11.34 -7.77
CA MET A 318 11.86 -12.44 -8.50
C MET A 318 11.93 -12.23 -10.02
N ASN A 319 11.73 -13.31 -10.77
CA ASN A 319 11.74 -13.30 -12.22
C ASN A 319 10.34 -12.90 -12.76
N GLY A 320 10.28 -11.82 -13.51
CA GLY A 320 9.04 -11.26 -14.07
C GLY A 320 8.71 -11.70 -15.50
N TYR A 321 9.38 -12.68 -16.07
CA TYR A 321 9.08 -13.18 -17.41
C TYR A 321 7.89 -14.16 -17.42
N PHE A 322 6.79 -13.76 -18.07
CA PHE A 322 5.63 -14.62 -18.36
C PHE A 322 5.58 -14.90 -19.87
N GLY A 323 6.47 -15.78 -20.34
CA GLY A 323 6.65 -16.03 -21.77
C GLY A 323 7.25 -14.80 -22.48
N LYS A 324 6.47 -14.17 -23.36
CA LYS A 324 6.88 -12.92 -24.05
C LYS A 324 6.52 -11.65 -23.27
N LEU A 325 5.75 -11.79 -22.19
CA LEU A 325 5.30 -10.65 -21.38
C LEU A 325 6.23 -10.47 -20.19
N VAL A 326 6.64 -9.24 -19.94
CA VAL A 326 7.42 -8.85 -18.76
C VAL A 326 6.50 -8.11 -17.80
N ILE A 327 6.37 -8.65 -16.57
CA ILE A 327 5.57 -8.04 -15.51
C ILE A 327 6.51 -7.32 -14.54
N GLN A 328 6.22 -6.05 -14.27
CA GLN A 328 6.95 -5.26 -13.29
C GLN A 328 6.57 -5.68 -11.85
N PRO A 329 7.47 -5.55 -10.87
CA PRO A 329 7.18 -5.94 -9.48
C PRO A 329 5.94 -5.29 -8.87
N ASP A 330 5.73 -4.01 -9.15
CA ASP A 330 4.59 -3.23 -8.69
C ASP A 330 3.28 -3.58 -9.42
N GLN A 331 3.34 -4.17 -10.61
CA GLN A 331 2.17 -4.68 -11.33
C GLN A 331 1.56 -5.93 -10.69
N MET A 332 2.27 -6.65 -9.83
CA MET A 332 1.70 -7.80 -9.12
C MET A 332 0.50 -7.42 -8.26
N GLN A 333 0.38 -6.17 -7.86
CA GLN A 333 -0.78 -5.67 -7.13
C GLN A 333 -2.09 -5.72 -7.91
N ILE A 334 -2.06 -5.91 -9.23
CA ILE A 334 -3.24 -6.08 -10.10
C ILE A 334 -4.11 -7.28 -9.70
N PHE A 335 -3.50 -8.32 -9.12
CA PHE A 335 -4.24 -9.52 -8.72
C PHE A 335 -5.30 -9.24 -7.66
N ASN A 336 -5.09 -8.26 -6.79
CA ASN A 336 -6.08 -7.90 -5.78
C ASN A 336 -7.39 -7.36 -6.39
N PRO A 337 -7.42 -6.29 -7.22
CA PRO A 337 -8.67 -5.81 -7.81
C PRO A 337 -9.32 -6.81 -8.78
N ILE A 338 -8.55 -7.58 -9.55
CA ILE A 338 -9.10 -8.62 -10.43
C ILE A 338 -9.81 -9.71 -9.59
N LEU A 339 -9.15 -10.18 -8.54
CA LEU A 339 -9.71 -11.21 -7.68
C LEU A 339 -10.91 -10.72 -6.88
N ILE A 340 -10.94 -9.45 -6.46
CA ILE A 340 -12.14 -8.87 -5.82
C ILE A 340 -13.33 -8.95 -6.77
N LEU A 341 -13.17 -8.48 -8.00
CA LEU A 341 -14.25 -8.45 -8.99
C LEU A 341 -14.79 -9.85 -9.31
N THR A 342 -13.95 -10.89 -9.22
CA THR A 342 -14.35 -12.27 -9.47
C THR A 342 -14.84 -12.99 -8.22
N LEU A 343 -14.19 -12.79 -7.07
CA LEU A 343 -14.51 -13.52 -5.84
C LEU A 343 -15.77 -13.02 -5.15
N VAL A 344 -16.08 -11.72 -5.19
CA VAL A 344 -17.30 -11.19 -4.54
C VAL A 344 -18.56 -11.87 -5.10
N PRO A 345 -18.80 -11.92 -6.43
CA PRO A 345 -19.95 -12.64 -6.97
C PRO A 345 -19.92 -14.14 -6.69
N ILE A 346 -18.75 -14.77 -6.74
CA ILE A 346 -18.61 -16.21 -6.49
C ILE A 346 -18.94 -16.54 -5.04
N MET A 347 -18.44 -15.76 -4.10
CA MET A 347 -18.73 -15.96 -2.67
C MET A 347 -20.23 -15.83 -2.39
N ASP A 348 -20.88 -14.78 -2.88
CA ASP A 348 -22.28 -14.51 -2.60
C ASP A 348 -23.23 -15.48 -3.31
N SER A 349 -22.91 -15.91 -4.53
CA SER A 349 -23.80 -16.72 -5.36
C SER A 349 -23.56 -18.21 -5.21
N VAL A 350 -22.36 -18.66 -4.89
CA VAL A 350 -21.96 -20.07 -4.90
C VAL A 350 -21.50 -20.54 -3.53
N ILE A 351 -20.50 -19.92 -2.94
CA ILE A 351 -19.83 -20.44 -1.74
C ILE A 351 -20.73 -20.35 -0.50
N TYR A 352 -21.31 -19.20 -0.23
CA TYR A 352 -22.18 -19.03 0.95
C TYR A 352 -23.47 -19.85 0.86
N PRO A 353 -24.18 -19.91 -0.28
CA PRO A 353 -25.32 -20.82 -0.44
C PRO A 353 -24.95 -22.31 -0.33
N LEU A 354 -23.78 -22.71 -0.81
CA LEU A 354 -23.28 -24.09 -0.71
C LEU A 354 -23.02 -24.47 0.76
N ILE A 355 -22.36 -23.62 1.52
CA ILE A 355 -22.11 -23.83 2.96
C ILE A 355 -23.43 -23.95 3.73
N LYS A 356 -24.42 -23.12 3.39
CA LYS A 356 -25.75 -23.18 3.98
C LYS A 356 -26.46 -24.51 3.67
N LYS A 357 -26.34 -25.01 2.42
CA LYS A 357 -26.87 -26.33 2.04
C LYS A 357 -26.21 -27.49 2.78
N CYS A 358 -24.93 -27.35 3.15
CA CYS A 358 -24.21 -28.34 3.97
C CYS A 358 -24.64 -28.32 5.47
N GLY A 359 -25.59 -27.49 5.85
CA GLY A 359 -26.11 -27.41 7.21
C GLY A 359 -25.31 -26.56 8.19
N PHE A 360 -24.29 -25.84 7.72
CA PHE A 360 -23.50 -24.96 8.55
C PHE A 360 -24.12 -23.55 8.60
N ASN A 361 -24.35 -23.04 9.81
CA ASN A 361 -24.77 -21.66 10.00
C ASN A 361 -23.57 -20.74 9.94
N PHE A 362 -23.29 -20.21 8.74
CA PHE A 362 -22.15 -19.33 8.47
C PHE A 362 -22.52 -17.86 8.68
N THR A 363 -22.56 -17.45 9.95
CA THR A 363 -22.92 -16.09 10.37
C THR A 363 -21.86 -15.07 9.91
N PRO A 364 -22.19 -13.77 9.78
CA PRO A 364 -21.23 -12.74 9.39
C PRO A 364 -19.96 -12.72 10.24
N LEU A 365 -20.05 -12.88 11.56
CA LEU A 365 -18.86 -12.92 12.43
C LEU A 365 -17.97 -14.13 12.17
N LYS A 366 -18.57 -15.28 11.86
CA LYS A 366 -17.80 -16.48 11.44
C LYS A 366 -17.09 -16.26 10.11
N ARG A 367 -17.72 -15.56 9.15
CA ARG A 367 -17.10 -15.18 7.88
C ARG A 367 -15.88 -14.29 8.10
N MET A 368 -16.01 -13.29 8.98
CA MET A 368 -14.90 -12.41 9.34
C MET A 368 -13.73 -13.19 9.96
N THR A 369 -14.01 -14.13 10.85
CA THR A 369 -13.00 -14.98 11.47
C THR A 369 -12.23 -15.82 10.44
N VAL A 370 -12.94 -16.43 9.49
CA VAL A 370 -12.32 -17.20 8.39
C VAL A 370 -11.52 -16.28 7.48
N GLY A 371 -11.99 -15.07 7.21
CA GLY A 371 -11.26 -14.06 6.44
C GLY A 371 -9.94 -13.66 7.09
N MET A 372 -9.92 -13.46 8.39
CA MET A 372 -8.68 -13.20 9.14
C MET A 372 -7.71 -14.38 9.06
N PHE A 373 -8.19 -15.60 9.19
CA PHE A 373 -7.37 -16.80 9.05
C PHE A 373 -6.77 -16.93 7.65
N LEU A 374 -7.55 -16.66 6.59
CA LEU A 374 -7.05 -16.66 5.21
C LEU A 374 -5.96 -15.61 4.99
N ALA A 375 -6.07 -14.44 5.60
CA ALA A 375 -5.01 -13.43 5.55
C ALA A 375 -3.72 -13.93 6.23
N ALA A 376 -3.82 -14.63 7.36
CA ALA A 376 -2.67 -15.28 7.99
C ALA A 376 -2.04 -16.33 7.09
N MET A 377 -2.85 -17.14 6.39
CA MET A 377 -2.36 -18.12 5.40
C MET A 377 -1.65 -17.45 4.22
N ALA A 378 -2.10 -16.27 3.79
CA ALA A 378 -1.42 -15.49 2.77
C ALA A 378 0.03 -15.15 3.18
N PHE A 379 0.23 -14.76 4.42
CA PHE A 379 1.57 -14.47 4.95
C PHE A 379 2.42 -15.73 5.15
N VAL A 380 1.82 -16.88 5.43
CA VAL A 380 2.53 -18.16 5.42
C VAL A 380 3.04 -18.47 4.00
N CYS A 381 2.21 -18.27 2.98
CA CYS A 381 2.63 -18.41 1.58
C CYS A 381 3.77 -17.42 1.24
N ALA A 382 3.68 -16.18 1.69
CA ALA A 382 4.73 -15.18 1.49
C ALA A 382 6.04 -15.59 2.16
N ALA A 383 5.99 -16.17 3.36
CA ALA A 383 7.16 -16.71 4.05
C ALA A 383 7.81 -17.87 3.29
N LEU A 384 7.01 -18.78 2.75
CA LEU A 384 7.51 -19.89 1.94
C LEU A 384 8.20 -19.41 0.66
N VAL A 385 7.59 -18.44 -0.02
CA VAL A 385 8.19 -17.81 -1.20
C VAL A 385 9.51 -17.11 -0.84
N GLN A 386 9.56 -16.43 0.29
CA GLN A 386 10.77 -15.76 0.75
C GLN A 386 11.89 -16.77 1.07
N VAL A 387 11.57 -17.90 1.65
CA VAL A 387 12.56 -18.98 1.88
C VAL A 387 13.14 -19.49 0.56
N GLU A 388 12.32 -19.67 -0.47
CA GLU A 388 12.81 -20.06 -1.79
C GLU A 388 13.68 -18.98 -2.42
N ILE A 389 13.34 -17.71 -2.27
CA ILE A 389 14.16 -16.58 -2.73
C ILE A 389 15.51 -16.58 -2.00
N ASP A 390 15.51 -16.75 -0.69
CA ASP A 390 16.73 -16.71 0.14
C ASP A 390 17.71 -17.83 -0.21
N LYS A 391 17.23 -18.98 -0.68
CA LYS A 391 18.09 -20.05 -1.19
C LYS A 391 18.87 -19.67 -2.44
N THR A 392 18.36 -18.74 -3.24
CA THR A 392 18.97 -18.28 -4.49
C THR A 392 19.82 -17.03 -4.32
N LEU A 393 19.72 -16.33 -3.20
CA LEU A 393 20.50 -15.13 -2.93
C LEU A 393 21.93 -15.50 -2.54
N PRO A 394 22.95 -14.80 -3.10
CA PRO A 394 24.33 -14.97 -2.67
C PRO A 394 24.53 -14.44 -1.25
N VAL A 395 25.43 -15.09 -0.51
CA VAL A 395 25.85 -14.60 0.81
C VAL A 395 26.90 -13.52 0.63
N PHE A 396 26.57 -12.29 0.99
CA PHE A 396 27.50 -11.17 0.94
C PHE A 396 28.34 -11.07 2.21
N PRO A 397 29.56 -10.50 2.14
CA PRO A 397 30.44 -10.44 3.30
C PRO A 397 29.88 -9.50 4.38
N SER A 398 30.01 -9.91 5.64
CA SER A 398 29.72 -9.05 6.80
C SER A 398 30.79 -7.96 6.96
N ALA A 399 30.58 -7.05 7.91
CA ALA A 399 31.51 -5.94 8.16
C ALA A 399 32.95 -6.39 8.51
N SER A 400 33.12 -7.61 9.06
CA SER A 400 34.40 -8.19 9.44
C SER A 400 35.00 -9.13 8.39
N GLN A 401 34.26 -9.43 7.32
CA GLN A 401 34.63 -10.42 6.32
C GLN A 401 34.98 -9.78 4.98
N SER A 402 35.79 -10.50 4.22
CA SER A 402 36.10 -10.23 2.81
C SER A 402 35.88 -11.48 1.99
N GLN A 403 35.50 -11.31 0.74
CA GLN A 403 35.31 -12.44 -0.17
C GLN A 403 36.20 -12.29 -1.40
N LEU A 404 36.80 -13.41 -1.82
CA LEU A 404 37.71 -13.49 -2.95
C LEU A 404 37.28 -14.53 -3.93
N LYS A 405 37.24 -14.18 -5.21
CA LYS A 405 37.07 -15.06 -6.35
C LYS A 405 38.37 -15.12 -7.14
N LEU A 406 38.64 -16.20 -7.82
CA LEU A 406 39.84 -16.39 -8.62
C LEU A 406 39.46 -16.51 -10.09
N LEU A 407 40.21 -15.85 -10.96
CA LEU A 407 40.08 -15.99 -12.42
C LEU A 407 41.46 -16.28 -13.04
N ASN A 408 41.57 -17.44 -13.69
CA ASN A 408 42.76 -17.79 -14.45
C ASN A 408 42.72 -17.18 -15.86
N MET A 409 43.54 -16.17 -16.09
CA MET A 409 43.66 -15.53 -17.41
C MET A 409 44.59 -16.27 -18.35
N GLY A 410 45.26 -17.33 -17.87
CA GLY A 410 46.21 -18.11 -18.66
C GLY A 410 45.58 -19.10 -19.64
N SER A 411 46.37 -19.61 -20.55
CA SER A 411 45.98 -20.62 -21.54
C SER A 411 46.20 -22.06 -21.06
N SER A 412 46.66 -22.26 -19.82
CA SER A 412 46.89 -23.55 -19.19
C SER A 412 46.24 -23.62 -17.79
N ALA A 413 46.02 -24.83 -17.32
CA ALA A 413 45.51 -25.03 -15.96
C ALA A 413 46.55 -24.62 -14.92
N VAL A 414 46.09 -23.97 -13.84
CA VAL A 414 46.93 -23.57 -12.71
C VAL A 414 46.30 -24.08 -11.41
N THR A 415 47.18 -24.49 -10.47
CA THR A 415 46.73 -24.85 -9.11
C THR A 415 47.01 -23.67 -8.19
N VAL A 416 45.96 -23.25 -7.47
CA VAL A 416 45.99 -22.16 -6.51
C VAL A 416 45.79 -22.71 -5.11
N ASN A 417 46.70 -22.40 -4.21
CA ASN A 417 46.58 -22.76 -2.79
C ASN A 417 46.20 -21.53 -1.97
N LEU A 418 45.09 -21.63 -1.26
CA LEU A 418 44.56 -20.60 -0.39
C LEU A 418 44.84 -20.94 1.08
N PRO A 419 44.79 -19.95 2.00
CA PRO A 419 44.85 -20.20 3.43
C PRO A 419 43.77 -21.19 3.89
N GLY A 420 44.10 -22.12 4.80
CA GLY A 420 43.17 -23.14 5.27
C GLY A 420 43.26 -24.48 4.54
N ASN A 421 44.35 -24.73 3.81
CA ASN A 421 44.59 -25.95 3.02
C ASN A 421 43.61 -26.20 1.88
N GLU A 422 42.92 -25.19 1.41
CA GLU A 422 42.13 -25.28 0.18
C GLU A 422 43.04 -25.15 -1.05
N SER A 423 43.12 -26.22 -1.83
CA SER A 423 43.82 -26.26 -3.12
C SER A 423 42.79 -26.36 -4.24
N LEU A 424 42.84 -25.43 -5.17
CA LEU A 424 41.91 -25.36 -6.29
C LEU A 424 42.66 -25.36 -7.61
N THR A 425 42.26 -26.24 -8.53
CA THR A 425 42.80 -26.24 -9.89
C THR A 425 41.81 -25.51 -10.82
N LEU A 426 42.26 -24.44 -11.45
CA LEU A 426 41.50 -23.67 -12.42
C LEU A 426 42.04 -24.01 -13.83
N ASN A 427 41.13 -24.42 -14.70
CA ASN A 427 41.48 -24.62 -16.12
C ASN A 427 41.78 -23.29 -16.82
N ALA A 428 42.23 -23.37 -18.05
CA ALA A 428 42.45 -22.19 -18.87
C ALA A 428 41.15 -21.37 -18.99
N ALA A 429 41.25 -20.06 -18.80
CA ALA A 429 40.18 -19.10 -18.89
C ALA A 429 38.96 -19.43 -17.95
N GLN A 430 39.23 -20.03 -16.82
CA GLN A 430 38.20 -20.42 -15.84
C GLN A 430 38.30 -19.58 -14.58
N ALA A 431 37.12 -19.20 -14.03
CA ALA A 431 36.97 -18.62 -12.70
C ALA A 431 36.61 -19.70 -11.67
N SER A 432 36.82 -19.41 -10.39
CA SER A 432 36.30 -20.25 -9.30
C SER A 432 34.79 -20.19 -9.26
N ASP A 433 34.14 -21.31 -8.95
CA ASP A 433 32.66 -21.39 -8.91
C ASP A 433 32.05 -20.55 -7.78
N LYS A 434 32.80 -20.33 -6.70
CA LYS A 434 32.33 -19.60 -5.52
C LYS A 434 33.34 -18.55 -5.07
N TYR A 435 32.83 -17.60 -4.27
CA TYR A 435 33.68 -16.69 -3.49
C TYR A 435 34.14 -17.37 -2.21
N PHE A 436 35.43 -17.26 -1.88
CA PHE A 436 36.00 -17.73 -0.63
C PHE A 436 35.95 -16.60 0.41
N THR A 437 35.50 -16.90 1.61
CA THR A 437 35.33 -15.91 2.70
C THR A 437 36.51 -15.94 3.65
N PHE A 438 37.08 -14.79 3.94
CA PHE A 438 38.21 -14.58 4.86
C PHE A 438 37.86 -13.55 5.92
N GLU A 439 38.33 -13.76 7.14
CA GLU A 439 38.18 -12.81 8.25
C GLU A 439 39.43 -11.94 8.42
N THR A 440 40.50 -12.24 7.70
CA THR A 440 41.79 -11.52 7.70
C THR A 440 41.89 -10.56 6.52
N GLU A 441 42.54 -9.43 6.74
CA GLU A 441 42.81 -8.44 5.67
C GLU A 441 43.96 -8.84 4.77
N GLN A 442 44.86 -9.68 5.26
CA GLN A 442 46.03 -10.17 4.48
C GLN A 442 45.95 -11.68 4.40
N ILE A 443 46.03 -12.19 3.17
CA ILE A 443 46.11 -13.62 2.89
C ILE A 443 47.33 -13.89 2.02
N ILE A 444 47.88 -15.10 2.13
CA ILE A 444 48.98 -15.57 1.30
C ILE A 444 48.39 -16.55 0.29
N VAL A 445 48.58 -16.22 -1.00
CA VAL A 445 48.09 -17.05 -2.10
C VAL A 445 49.30 -17.62 -2.84
N SER A 446 49.32 -18.91 -3.12
CA SER A 446 50.36 -19.61 -3.87
C SER A 446 49.78 -20.16 -5.16
N VAL A 447 50.44 -19.89 -6.31
CA VAL A 447 50.00 -20.30 -7.63
C VAL A 447 51.12 -21.07 -8.34
N GLY A 448 50.77 -22.24 -8.88
CA GLY A 448 51.68 -23.06 -9.69
C GLY A 448 52.54 -24.04 -8.88
N SER A 449 53.40 -24.80 -9.58
CA SER A 449 54.34 -25.74 -8.97
C SER A 449 55.68 -25.70 -9.75
N PRO A 450 56.79 -25.18 -9.17
CA PRO A 450 56.90 -24.63 -7.80
C PRO A 450 56.11 -23.35 -7.62
N GLY A 451 55.37 -23.23 -6.49
CA GLY A 451 54.40 -22.16 -6.25
C GLY A 451 55.05 -20.78 -6.13
N MET A 452 54.55 -19.84 -6.90
CA MET A 452 54.81 -18.42 -6.67
C MET A 452 53.83 -17.91 -5.62
N THR A 453 54.37 -17.33 -4.57
CA THR A 453 53.57 -16.92 -3.39
C THR A 453 53.53 -15.41 -3.33
N GLN A 454 52.34 -14.85 -3.17
CA GLN A 454 52.15 -13.42 -3.01
C GLN A 454 51.16 -13.14 -1.86
N ALA A 455 51.48 -12.09 -1.10
CA ALA A 455 50.56 -11.57 -0.10
C ALA A 455 49.49 -10.67 -0.78
N ILE A 456 48.26 -10.97 -0.59
CA ILE A 456 47.11 -10.23 -1.10
C ILE A 456 46.42 -9.50 0.04
N PHE A 457 46.18 -8.21 -0.15
CA PHE A 457 45.46 -7.36 0.81
C PHE A 457 44.00 -7.23 0.39
N LEU A 458 43.12 -7.78 1.22
CA LEU A 458 41.68 -7.75 0.99
C LEU A 458 41.03 -6.60 1.77
N LYS A 459 40.10 -5.92 1.13
CA LYS A 459 39.31 -4.87 1.78
C LYS A 459 38.15 -5.50 2.55
N ARG A 460 37.93 -5.09 3.80
CA ARG A 460 36.79 -5.56 4.61
C ARG A 460 35.47 -5.13 3.98
N LYS A 461 34.45 -5.92 4.24
CA LYS A 461 33.08 -5.73 3.71
C LYS A 461 33.05 -5.59 2.18
N SER A 462 33.92 -6.31 1.48
CA SER A 462 34.01 -6.26 0.02
C SER A 462 34.13 -7.64 -0.61
N ARG A 463 33.75 -7.71 -1.86
CA ARG A 463 33.99 -8.84 -2.76
C ARG A 463 35.02 -8.40 -3.80
N GLN A 464 35.98 -9.26 -4.06
CA GLN A 464 37.08 -8.99 -4.97
C GLN A 464 37.37 -10.21 -5.83
N THR A 465 37.86 -10.01 -7.02
CA THR A 465 38.34 -11.09 -7.90
C THR A 465 39.84 -10.90 -8.17
N LEU A 466 40.61 -11.94 -7.89
CA LEU A 466 42.02 -11.98 -8.19
C LEU A 466 42.20 -12.48 -9.64
N LEU A 467 42.78 -11.63 -10.49
CA LEU A 467 43.11 -11.95 -11.86
C LEU A 467 44.54 -12.54 -11.88
N ILE A 468 44.63 -13.83 -12.22
CA ILE A 468 45.92 -14.54 -12.31
C ILE A 468 46.40 -14.45 -13.75
N PRO A 469 47.51 -13.71 -14.03
CA PRO A 469 47.96 -13.49 -15.40
C PRO A 469 48.54 -14.77 -16.05
N SER A 470 48.65 -14.78 -17.39
CA SER A 470 49.20 -15.89 -18.15
C SER A 470 50.67 -16.17 -17.78
N VAL A 471 51.41 -15.13 -17.46
CA VAL A 471 52.76 -15.23 -16.90
C VAL A 471 52.69 -14.93 -15.42
N ILE A 472 52.82 -15.98 -14.61
CA ILE A 472 52.61 -15.93 -13.13
C ILE A 472 53.55 -14.94 -12.43
N SER A 473 54.72 -14.64 -13.05
CA SER A 473 55.67 -13.66 -12.54
C SER A 473 55.23 -12.19 -12.70
N ASN A 474 54.16 -11.92 -13.47
CA ASN A 474 53.61 -10.59 -13.60
C ASN A 474 52.79 -10.22 -12.35
N GLU A 475 52.53 -8.91 -12.22
CA GLU A 475 51.70 -8.39 -11.12
C GLU A 475 50.26 -8.96 -11.21
N TRP A 476 49.75 -9.43 -10.07
CA TRP A 476 48.38 -9.93 -9.97
C TRP A 476 47.44 -8.77 -9.66
N LEU A 477 46.38 -8.64 -10.45
CA LEU A 477 45.38 -7.60 -10.25
C LEU A 477 44.25 -8.06 -9.40
N LEU A 478 43.78 -7.19 -8.52
CA LEU A 478 42.63 -7.39 -7.66
C LEU A 478 41.52 -6.41 -8.05
N THR A 479 40.35 -6.94 -8.46
CA THR A 479 39.20 -6.13 -8.85
C THR A 479 38.30 -5.86 -7.69
N GLN A 480 37.47 -4.83 -7.78
CA GLN A 480 36.40 -4.56 -6.84
C GLN A 480 35.07 -5.08 -7.40
N ASP A 481 34.43 -6.02 -6.73
CA ASP A 481 33.19 -6.65 -7.16
C ASP A 481 31.98 -6.06 -6.42
N LEU A 482 30.80 -6.34 -6.93
CA LEU A 482 29.53 -5.89 -6.31
C LEU A 482 29.27 -6.62 -4.99
N THR A 483 28.82 -5.88 -4.00
CA THR A 483 28.42 -6.39 -2.67
C THR A 483 26.91 -6.42 -2.45
N CYS A 484 26.13 -6.11 -3.47
CA CYS A 484 24.67 -6.18 -3.48
C CYS A 484 24.17 -6.57 -4.87
N LYS A 485 22.96 -7.11 -4.94
CA LYS A 485 22.33 -7.39 -6.23
C LYS A 485 22.04 -6.09 -6.99
N PRO A 486 22.19 -6.08 -8.33
CA PRO A 486 21.76 -4.95 -9.16
C PRO A 486 20.29 -4.62 -8.92
N GLY A 487 19.99 -3.33 -8.82
CA GLY A 487 18.63 -2.85 -8.55
C GLY A 487 17.76 -2.76 -9.79
N GLN A 488 16.45 -2.65 -9.58
CA GLN A 488 15.45 -2.37 -10.63
C GLN A 488 15.36 -3.41 -11.75
N GLY A 489 15.78 -4.65 -11.48
CA GLY A 489 15.83 -5.72 -12.48
C GLY A 489 16.91 -5.55 -13.55
N ASN A 490 17.80 -4.57 -13.42
CA ASN A 490 18.94 -4.40 -14.31
C ASN A 490 20.04 -5.40 -13.99
N ASN A 491 20.97 -5.53 -14.93
CA ASN A 491 22.18 -6.34 -14.76
C ASN A 491 23.42 -5.45 -14.78
N GLU A 492 24.44 -5.88 -14.08
CA GLU A 492 25.75 -5.22 -14.08
C GLU A 492 26.75 -6.10 -14.79
N ILE A 493 27.47 -5.52 -15.71
CA ILE A 493 28.45 -6.23 -16.53
C ILE A 493 29.81 -5.54 -16.52
N ARG A 494 30.87 -6.32 -16.67
CA ARG A 494 32.20 -5.85 -16.95
C ARG A 494 32.92 -6.81 -17.89
N PHE A 495 33.93 -6.32 -18.58
CA PHE A 495 34.81 -7.11 -19.42
C PHE A 495 36.22 -7.14 -18.82
N VAL A 496 36.87 -8.29 -18.93
CA VAL A 496 38.26 -8.49 -18.60
C VAL A 496 38.99 -8.86 -19.88
N ASN A 497 39.99 -8.04 -20.26
CA ASN A 497 40.77 -8.25 -21.46
C ASN A 497 42.03 -9.07 -21.15
N GLY A 498 42.09 -10.30 -21.60
CA GLY A 498 43.25 -11.18 -21.47
C GLY A 498 44.21 -11.15 -22.68
N MET A 499 43.93 -10.32 -23.69
CA MET A 499 44.77 -10.16 -24.88
C MET A 499 45.88 -9.15 -24.64
N ASN A 500 46.86 -9.17 -25.52
CA ASN A 500 47.98 -8.24 -25.54
C ASN A 500 47.71 -6.93 -26.33
N MET A 501 46.46 -6.73 -26.75
CA MET A 501 46.01 -5.54 -27.49
C MET A 501 44.76 -4.93 -26.81
N PRO A 502 44.56 -3.61 -26.91
CA PRO A 502 43.39 -2.97 -26.36
C PRO A 502 42.15 -3.33 -27.16
N VAL A 503 41.01 -3.46 -26.46
CA VAL A 503 39.67 -3.77 -27.03
C VAL A 503 38.70 -2.70 -26.63
N ASN A 504 38.00 -2.13 -27.60
CA ASN A 504 36.88 -1.23 -27.35
C ASN A 504 35.57 -2.00 -27.36
N VAL A 505 34.78 -1.89 -26.30
CA VAL A 505 33.52 -2.61 -26.16
C VAL A 505 32.36 -1.59 -26.06
N THR A 506 31.44 -1.68 -27.00
CA THR A 506 30.27 -0.80 -27.07
C THR A 506 28.99 -1.58 -27.26
N THR A 507 27.90 -1.02 -26.78
CA THR A 507 26.53 -1.48 -27.08
C THR A 507 25.69 -0.30 -27.57
N SER A 508 24.47 -0.56 -28.01
CA SER A 508 23.51 0.51 -28.35
C SER A 508 23.17 1.45 -27.18
N ALA A 509 23.33 0.98 -25.96
CA ALA A 509 22.91 1.68 -24.73
C ALA A 509 24.12 2.24 -23.94
N VAL A 510 25.26 1.55 -23.95
CA VAL A 510 26.41 1.86 -23.09
C VAL A 510 27.70 1.69 -23.86
N ASP A 511 28.62 2.62 -23.67
CA ASP A 511 30.01 2.53 -24.14
C ASP A 511 30.92 2.19 -22.94
N LEU A 512 31.46 0.97 -22.90
CA LEU A 512 32.39 0.55 -21.87
C LEU A 512 33.81 1.11 -22.10
N GLY A 513 34.03 1.71 -23.27
CA GLY A 513 35.31 2.32 -23.65
C GLY A 513 36.39 1.33 -24.00
N LEU A 514 37.60 1.83 -24.10
CA LEU A 514 38.80 1.07 -24.44
C LEU A 514 39.32 0.35 -23.20
N ILE A 515 39.43 -0.97 -23.27
CA ILE A 515 39.97 -1.81 -22.20
C ILE A 515 41.42 -2.15 -22.54
N GLU A 516 42.33 -1.71 -21.70
CA GLU A 516 43.76 -1.93 -21.86
C GLU A 516 44.12 -3.42 -21.83
N PRO A 517 45.28 -3.83 -22.43
CA PRO A 517 45.75 -5.21 -22.36
C PRO A 517 45.90 -5.68 -20.91
N PHE A 518 45.44 -6.89 -20.63
CA PHE A 518 45.51 -7.53 -19.31
C PHE A 518 44.84 -6.74 -18.17
N TYR A 519 43.82 -5.94 -18.51
CA TYR A 519 43.09 -5.10 -17.57
C TYR A 519 41.57 -5.35 -17.65
N TYR A 520 40.79 -4.67 -16.84
CA TYR A 520 39.33 -4.84 -16.75
C TYR A 520 38.61 -3.49 -16.86
N SER A 521 37.34 -3.55 -17.32
CA SER A 521 36.45 -2.39 -17.34
C SER A 521 35.77 -2.20 -15.98
N THR A 522 35.25 -1.00 -15.76
CA THR A 522 34.27 -0.77 -14.67
C THR A 522 32.97 -1.50 -14.96
N TYR A 523 32.17 -1.73 -13.91
CA TYR A 523 30.81 -2.24 -14.09
C TYR A 523 29.96 -1.21 -14.84
N SER A 524 29.10 -1.72 -15.71
CA SER A 524 28.13 -0.94 -16.47
C SER A 524 26.75 -1.59 -16.40
N THR A 525 25.74 -0.77 -16.22
CA THR A 525 24.34 -1.23 -16.06
C THR A 525 23.73 -1.53 -17.43
N ILE A 526 23.11 -2.71 -17.56
CA ILE A 526 22.38 -3.17 -18.76
C ILE A 526 21.00 -3.66 -18.37
N LYS A 527 20.01 -3.40 -19.22
CA LYS A 527 18.65 -3.90 -19.04
C LYS A 527 18.56 -5.43 -19.24
N ASN A 528 17.48 -6.02 -18.75
CA ASN A 528 17.09 -7.38 -19.10
C ASN A 528 16.73 -7.48 -20.60
N GLY A 529 16.90 -8.67 -21.16
CA GLY A 529 16.63 -8.98 -22.56
C GLY A 529 17.92 -9.13 -23.37
N GLU A 530 17.75 -9.30 -24.67
CA GLU A 530 18.85 -9.51 -25.61
C GLU A 530 19.66 -8.24 -25.81
N THR A 531 20.96 -8.32 -25.58
CA THR A 531 21.92 -7.22 -25.78
C THR A 531 23.04 -7.63 -26.72
N LYS A 532 23.33 -6.75 -27.68
CA LYS A 532 24.38 -6.92 -28.68
C LYS A 532 25.56 -6.05 -28.31
N PHE A 533 26.73 -6.67 -28.15
CA PHE A 533 28.02 -6.03 -27.92
C PHE A 533 28.84 -5.99 -29.18
N SER A 534 29.45 -4.87 -29.43
CA SER A 534 30.47 -4.71 -30.51
C SER A 534 31.83 -4.59 -29.86
N LEU A 535 32.70 -5.56 -30.13
CA LEU A 535 34.08 -5.58 -29.69
C LEU A 535 34.95 -5.18 -30.87
N LEU A 536 35.76 -4.14 -30.71
CA LEU A 536 36.62 -3.59 -31.76
C LEU A 536 38.07 -3.52 -31.29
N SER A 537 38.99 -3.97 -32.14
CA SER A 537 40.43 -3.77 -31.94
C SER A 537 41.11 -3.48 -33.27
N GLY A 538 41.45 -2.22 -33.49
CA GLY A 538 41.94 -1.75 -34.80
C GLY A 538 40.90 -1.92 -35.89
N SER A 539 41.19 -2.72 -36.91
CA SER A 539 40.28 -3.04 -38.01
C SER A 539 39.47 -4.32 -37.79
N GLN A 540 39.70 -5.01 -36.69
CA GLN A 540 39.02 -6.28 -36.37
C GLN A 540 37.79 -6.02 -35.52
N SER A 541 36.69 -6.76 -35.77
CA SER A 541 35.45 -6.65 -35.05
C SER A 541 34.87 -8.00 -34.68
N CYS A 542 34.14 -8.03 -33.58
CA CYS A 542 33.37 -9.17 -33.13
C CYS A 542 32.01 -8.67 -32.60
N GLU A 543 30.94 -9.35 -32.99
CA GLU A 543 29.60 -9.13 -32.42
C GLU A 543 29.29 -10.23 -31.44
N TYR A 544 29.02 -9.87 -30.21
CA TYR A 544 28.61 -10.79 -29.14
C TYR A 544 27.21 -10.51 -28.67
N ILE A 545 26.36 -11.52 -28.67
CA ILE A 545 24.95 -11.40 -28.27
C ILE A 545 24.72 -12.22 -27.01
N LYS A 546 24.11 -11.60 -26.01
CA LYS A 546 23.74 -12.27 -24.75
C LYS A 546 22.33 -11.86 -24.33
N ASP A 547 21.55 -12.83 -23.92
CA ASP A 547 20.26 -12.61 -23.28
C ASP A 547 20.43 -12.56 -21.77
N PHE A 548 19.93 -11.47 -21.14
CA PHE A 548 20.06 -11.20 -19.72
C PHE A 548 18.74 -11.35 -19.00
N GLY A 549 18.77 -12.05 -17.85
CA GLY A 549 17.66 -12.11 -16.91
C GLY A 549 17.54 -10.83 -16.07
N PHE A 550 17.05 -10.97 -14.85
CA PHE A 550 16.86 -9.85 -13.92
C PHE A 550 17.85 -9.95 -12.76
N GLY A 551 18.56 -8.86 -12.46
CA GLY A 551 19.35 -8.73 -11.24
C GLY A 551 20.63 -9.58 -11.22
N GLY A 552 21.19 -9.92 -12.36
CA GLY A 552 22.46 -10.63 -12.47
C GLY A 552 23.68 -9.72 -12.54
N SER A 553 24.84 -10.25 -12.22
CA SER A 553 26.13 -9.60 -12.43
C SER A 553 27.07 -10.53 -13.17
N TYR A 554 27.70 -10.03 -14.24
CA TYR A 554 28.50 -10.84 -15.15
C TYR A 554 29.87 -10.24 -15.39
N THR A 555 30.86 -11.10 -15.41
CA THR A 555 32.21 -10.79 -15.91
C THR A 555 32.43 -11.55 -17.22
N PHE A 556 32.67 -10.83 -18.31
CA PHE A 556 33.02 -11.40 -19.61
C PHE A 556 34.51 -11.39 -19.76
N PHE A 557 35.13 -12.55 -19.83
CA PHE A 557 36.56 -12.69 -20.01
C PHE A 557 36.88 -12.99 -21.46
N ILE A 558 37.73 -12.13 -22.06
CA ILE A 558 38.31 -12.29 -23.41
C ILE A 558 39.67 -12.95 -23.25
N PRO A 559 39.82 -14.26 -23.56
CA PRO A 559 41.07 -14.96 -23.36
C PRO A 559 42.16 -14.54 -24.37
N SER A 560 43.40 -14.82 -24.06
CA SER A 560 44.54 -14.54 -24.97
C SER A 560 44.45 -15.30 -26.30
N THR A 561 43.70 -16.38 -26.34
CA THR A 561 43.45 -17.19 -27.54
C THR A 561 42.25 -16.71 -28.38
N PHE A 562 41.66 -15.59 -28.00
CA PHE A 562 40.50 -15.02 -28.70
C PHE A 562 40.85 -14.58 -30.11
N VAL A 563 39.99 -14.93 -31.07
CA VAL A 563 40.13 -14.55 -32.48
C VAL A 563 38.89 -13.81 -32.92
N PHE A 564 39.06 -12.61 -33.48
CA PHE A 564 37.97 -11.84 -34.07
C PHE A 564 37.43 -12.54 -35.34
N GLY A 565 36.14 -12.47 -35.55
CA GLY A 565 35.48 -13.06 -36.70
C GLY A 565 34.04 -13.49 -36.38
N PRO A 566 33.38 -14.19 -37.32
CA PRO A 566 31.98 -14.57 -37.15
C PRO A 566 31.73 -15.57 -36.01
N ASP A 567 32.72 -16.39 -35.65
CA ASP A 567 32.62 -17.41 -34.59
C ASP A 567 33.21 -16.97 -33.24
N CYS A 568 33.44 -15.65 -33.08
CA CYS A 568 34.10 -15.11 -31.90
C CYS A 568 33.30 -15.26 -30.60
N GLN A 569 31.99 -15.45 -30.69
CA GLN A 569 31.08 -15.53 -29.52
C GLN A 569 31.46 -16.69 -28.58
N ASP A 570 31.81 -17.85 -29.12
CA ASP A 570 32.10 -19.05 -28.34
C ASP A 570 33.44 -18.98 -27.59
N SER A 571 34.27 -17.99 -27.93
CA SER A 571 35.58 -17.80 -27.30
C SER A 571 35.55 -16.92 -26.06
N ILE A 572 34.45 -16.25 -25.78
CA ILE A 572 34.28 -15.38 -24.59
C ILE A 572 33.81 -16.22 -23.43
N THR A 573 34.53 -16.19 -22.31
CA THR A 573 34.14 -16.87 -21.08
C THR A 573 33.21 -15.97 -20.27
N VAL A 574 32.02 -16.49 -19.96
CA VAL A 574 31.03 -15.80 -19.12
C VAL A 574 31.17 -16.26 -17.70
N VAL A 575 31.39 -15.35 -16.77
CA VAL A 575 31.43 -15.64 -15.33
C VAL A 575 30.26 -14.94 -14.67
N GLU A 576 29.35 -15.70 -14.07
CA GLU A 576 28.24 -15.18 -13.29
C GLU A 576 28.72 -14.85 -11.87
N ASP A 577 28.94 -13.57 -11.57
CA ASP A 577 29.35 -13.14 -10.24
C ASP A 577 28.18 -13.11 -9.27
N ILE A 578 26.99 -12.76 -9.77
CA ILE A 578 25.69 -12.86 -9.07
C ILE A 578 24.72 -13.49 -10.04
N GLU A 579 24.10 -14.61 -9.62
CA GLU A 579 23.09 -15.26 -10.43
C GLU A 579 21.84 -14.37 -10.60
N PRO A 580 21.21 -14.37 -11.79
CA PRO A 580 19.97 -13.65 -12.01
C PRO A 580 18.83 -14.25 -11.17
N ASN A 581 17.75 -13.48 -10.98
CA ASN A 581 16.60 -13.95 -10.26
C ASN A 581 15.98 -15.17 -10.93
N SER A 582 15.88 -16.26 -10.22
CA SER A 582 15.36 -17.55 -10.73
C SER A 582 13.95 -17.86 -10.25
N VAL A 583 13.57 -17.36 -9.08
CA VAL A 583 12.23 -17.58 -8.50
C VAL A 583 11.20 -16.76 -9.26
N HIS A 584 10.19 -17.41 -9.82
CA HIS A 584 9.21 -16.75 -10.69
C HIS A 584 8.16 -15.99 -9.89
N MET A 585 7.76 -14.81 -10.35
CA MET A 585 6.73 -13.99 -9.70
C MET A 585 5.36 -14.68 -9.58
N ALA A 586 5.08 -15.65 -10.41
CA ALA A 586 3.85 -16.47 -10.31
C ALA A 586 3.68 -17.14 -8.94
N LEU A 587 4.75 -17.38 -8.21
CA LEU A 587 4.68 -17.93 -6.85
C LEU A 587 4.05 -16.97 -5.84
N GLN A 588 3.92 -15.69 -6.16
CA GLN A 588 3.16 -14.74 -5.34
C GLN A 588 1.63 -14.82 -5.55
N ILE A 589 1.15 -15.45 -6.62
CA ILE A 589 -0.29 -15.52 -6.91
C ILE A 589 -1.08 -16.18 -5.77
N PRO A 590 -0.65 -17.30 -5.17
CA PRO A 590 -1.36 -17.88 -4.03
C PRO A 590 -1.51 -16.93 -2.84
N GLN A 591 -0.48 -16.15 -2.51
CA GLN A 591 -0.58 -15.18 -1.41
C GLN A 591 -1.57 -14.04 -1.73
N TYR A 592 -1.62 -13.55 -2.97
CA TYR A 592 -2.63 -12.59 -3.40
C TYR A 592 -4.04 -13.18 -3.38
N PHE A 593 -4.20 -14.43 -3.77
CA PHE A 593 -5.47 -15.14 -3.70
C PHE A 593 -5.99 -15.22 -2.25
N PHE A 594 -5.16 -15.69 -1.32
CA PHE A 594 -5.55 -15.82 0.07
C PHE A 594 -5.85 -14.48 0.74
N ILE A 595 -5.05 -13.45 0.50
CA ILE A 595 -5.29 -12.14 1.09
C ILE A 595 -6.56 -11.49 0.53
N THR A 596 -6.85 -11.67 -0.74
CA THR A 596 -8.05 -11.13 -1.38
C THR A 596 -9.30 -11.90 -0.96
N ALA A 597 -9.23 -13.22 -0.87
CA ALA A 597 -10.33 -14.02 -0.31
C ALA A 597 -10.62 -13.64 1.13
N GLY A 598 -9.57 -13.42 1.92
CA GLY A 598 -9.67 -12.90 3.29
C GLY A 598 -10.32 -11.52 3.34
N GLU A 599 -9.94 -10.61 2.45
CA GLU A 599 -10.54 -9.27 2.33
C GLU A 599 -12.03 -9.34 2.03
N VAL A 600 -12.44 -10.14 1.06
CA VAL A 600 -13.86 -10.29 0.69
C VAL A 600 -14.67 -10.79 1.88
N MET A 601 -14.20 -11.84 2.56
CA MET A 601 -14.89 -12.41 3.70
C MET A 601 -14.86 -11.52 4.95
N PHE A 602 -13.82 -10.70 5.10
CA PHE A 602 -13.64 -9.84 6.27
C PHE A 602 -14.23 -8.45 6.06
N SER A 603 -13.80 -7.73 5.03
CA SER A 603 -14.14 -6.31 4.84
C SER A 603 -15.58 -6.11 4.38
N VAL A 604 -16.00 -6.82 3.34
CA VAL A 604 -17.38 -6.68 2.80
C VAL A 604 -18.40 -7.13 3.85
N THR A 605 -18.18 -8.29 4.43
CA THR A 605 -19.06 -8.84 5.46
C THR A 605 -19.05 -8.00 6.74
N GLY A 606 -17.88 -7.49 7.14
CA GLY A 606 -17.71 -6.72 8.36
C GLY A 606 -18.46 -5.39 8.35
N LEU A 607 -18.42 -4.67 7.23
CA LEU A 607 -19.18 -3.43 7.07
C LEU A 607 -20.68 -3.69 7.02
N GLU A 608 -21.13 -4.69 6.26
CA GLU A 608 -22.52 -5.08 6.18
C GLU A 608 -23.06 -5.48 7.55
N PHE A 609 -22.33 -6.31 8.29
CA PHE A 609 -22.66 -6.68 9.67
C PHE A 609 -22.78 -5.45 10.56
N SER A 610 -21.80 -4.56 10.52
CA SER A 610 -21.77 -3.37 11.36
C SER A 610 -22.99 -2.48 11.13
N TYR A 611 -23.35 -2.27 9.87
CA TYR A 611 -24.52 -1.47 9.52
C TYR A 611 -25.84 -2.16 9.89
N SER A 612 -25.88 -3.49 9.93
CA SER A 612 -27.06 -4.24 10.37
C SER A 612 -27.28 -4.17 11.87
N GLN A 613 -26.25 -3.91 12.67
CA GLN A 613 -26.27 -3.90 14.13
C GLN A 613 -26.39 -2.51 14.75
N ALA A 614 -26.49 -1.47 13.95
CA ALA A 614 -26.58 -0.10 14.41
C ALA A 614 -27.67 0.68 13.69
N PRO A 615 -28.25 1.72 14.33
CA PRO A 615 -29.23 2.61 13.70
C PRO A 615 -28.67 3.26 12.43
N SER A 616 -29.55 3.56 11.46
CA SER A 616 -29.17 4.12 10.18
C SER A 616 -28.46 5.49 10.29
N ASN A 617 -28.79 6.29 11.30
CA ASN A 617 -28.17 7.59 11.58
C ASN A 617 -26.75 7.48 12.16
N MET A 618 -26.36 6.31 12.68
CA MET A 618 -25.04 6.05 13.27
C MET A 618 -24.04 5.40 12.33
N LYS A 619 -24.38 5.17 11.07
CA LYS A 619 -23.48 4.55 10.08
C LYS A 619 -22.19 5.32 9.88
N ALA A 620 -22.23 6.64 9.95
CA ALA A 620 -21.03 7.49 9.85
C ALA A 620 -20.04 7.23 10.99
N VAL A 621 -20.52 6.97 12.20
CA VAL A 621 -19.68 6.64 13.36
C VAL A 621 -18.98 5.30 13.15
N LEU A 622 -19.71 4.30 12.67
CA LEU A 622 -19.15 2.97 12.38
C LEU A 622 -18.13 3.03 11.24
N GLN A 623 -18.40 3.79 10.21
CA GLN A 623 -17.45 3.99 9.11
C GLN A 623 -16.17 4.68 9.58
N ALA A 624 -16.29 5.70 10.43
CA ALA A 624 -15.14 6.34 11.06
C ALA A 624 -14.31 5.36 11.90
N GLY A 625 -14.97 4.52 12.70
CA GLY A 625 -14.31 3.45 13.46
C GLY A 625 -13.59 2.45 12.56
N TRP A 626 -14.22 2.06 11.45
CA TRP A 626 -13.60 1.16 10.46
C TRP A 626 -12.35 1.75 9.83
N LEU A 627 -12.41 3.00 9.38
CA LEU A 627 -11.24 3.72 8.84
C LEU A 627 -10.14 3.87 9.88
N PHE A 628 -10.51 4.12 11.13
CA PHE A 628 -9.56 4.19 12.24
C PHE A 628 -8.84 2.86 12.46
N THR A 629 -9.53 1.72 12.33
CA THR A 629 -8.88 0.39 12.41
C THR A 629 -7.83 0.19 11.32
N VAL A 630 -8.09 0.65 10.11
CA VAL A 630 -7.12 0.61 8.99
C VAL A 630 -5.88 1.45 9.32
N ALA A 631 -6.08 2.67 9.81
CA ALA A 631 -4.98 3.56 10.19
C ALA A 631 -4.10 2.96 11.30
N ILE A 632 -4.72 2.43 12.35
CA ILE A 632 -3.99 1.76 13.45
C ILE A 632 -3.24 0.53 12.93
N GLY A 633 -3.83 -0.25 12.03
CA GLY A 633 -3.16 -1.39 11.40
C GLY A 633 -1.86 -1.00 10.69
N ASN A 634 -1.87 0.10 9.95
CA ASN A 634 -0.67 0.64 9.31
C ASN A 634 0.37 1.17 10.32
N PHE A 635 -0.05 1.76 11.43
CA PHE A 635 0.88 2.14 12.51
C PHE A 635 1.50 0.92 13.22
N ILE A 636 0.77 -0.17 13.35
CA ILE A 636 1.32 -1.42 13.92
C ILE A 636 2.46 -1.95 13.07
N VAL A 637 2.40 -1.84 11.75
CA VAL A 637 3.52 -2.21 10.86
C VAL A 637 4.79 -1.46 11.25
N LEU A 638 4.71 -0.16 11.52
CA LEU A 638 5.84 0.66 11.96
C LEU A 638 6.43 0.15 13.28
N ILE A 639 5.57 -0.09 14.25
CA ILE A 639 5.98 -0.53 15.59
C ILE A 639 6.66 -1.90 15.52
N VAL A 640 6.09 -2.84 14.77
CA VAL A 640 6.68 -4.19 14.63
C VAL A 640 7.99 -4.14 13.85
N ALA A 641 8.08 -3.35 12.79
CA ALA A 641 9.31 -3.20 12.01
C ALA A 641 10.48 -2.65 12.86
N GLU A 642 10.20 -1.69 13.76
CA GLU A 642 11.23 -1.11 14.64
C GLU A 642 11.63 -2.03 15.80
N ILE A 643 10.68 -2.73 16.41
CA ILE A 643 10.94 -3.58 17.59
C ILE A 643 11.52 -4.93 17.19
N ALA A 644 11.00 -5.53 16.14
CA ALA A 644 11.32 -6.91 15.81
C ALA A 644 12.61 -7.11 15.02
N LYS A 645 13.26 -6.08 14.46
CA LYS A 645 14.52 -6.08 13.65
C LYS A 645 15.09 -7.48 13.37
N LEU A 646 14.25 -8.33 12.78
CA LEU A 646 14.61 -9.71 12.49
C LEU A 646 15.60 -9.77 11.31
N PRO A 647 16.67 -10.56 11.41
CA PRO A 647 17.68 -10.64 10.34
C PRO A 647 17.11 -11.29 9.06
N ASN A 648 16.10 -12.13 9.19
CA ASN A 648 15.51 -12.87 8.09
C ASN A 648 14.10 -12.34 7.73
N LYS A 649 13.86 -11.99 6.49
CA LYS A 649 12.55 -11.50 6.01
C LYS A 649 11.43 -12.53 6.15
N TRP A 650 11.73 -13.82 5.92
CA TRP A 650 10.74 -14.88 6.10
C TRP A 650 10.24 -14.99 7.55
N ALA A 651 11.12 -14.74 8.52
CA ALA A 651 10.76 -14.76 9.94
C ALA A 651 9.79 -13.63 10.29
N GLU A 652 9.93 -12.47 9.67
CA GLU A 652 9.00 -11.34 9.81
C GLU A 652 7.61 -11.71 9.28
N TYR A 653 7.51 -12.34 8.13
CA TYR A 653 6.22 -12.83 7.60
C TYR A 653 5.57 -13.87 8.51
N VAL A 654 6.34 -14.78 9.07
CA VAL A 654 5.84 -15.77 10.03
C VAL A 654 5.37 -15.10 11.32
N LEU A 655 6.08 -14.07 11.80
CA LEU A 655 5.68 -13.29 12.97
C LEU A 655 4.32 -12.63 12.75
N PHE A 656 4.13 -11.94 11.63
CA PHE A 656 2.84 -11.33 11.30
C PHE A 656 1.71 -12.35 11.16
N ALA A 657 1.97 -13.48 10.51
CA ALA A 657 0.98 -14.56 10.40
C ALA A 657 0.59 -15.10 11.79
N SER A 658 1.56 -15.33 12.67
CA SER A 658 1.32 -15.82 14.02
C SER A 658 0.54 -14.82 14.89
N LEU A 659 0.87 -13.53 14.79
CA LEU A 659 0.15 -12.47 15.49
C LEU A 659 -1.31 -12.38 15.02
N LEU A 660 -1.55 -12.51 13.70
CA LEU A 660 -2.92 -12.49 13.19
C LEU A 660 -3.71 -13.73 13.60
N VAL A 661 -3.10 -14.91 13.65
CA VAL A 661 -3.76 -16.13 14.17
C VAL A 661 -4.16 -15.95 15.63
N LEU A 662 -3.29 -15.39 16.46
CA LEU A 662 -3.60 -15.08 17.86
C LEU A 662 -4.78 -14.11 17.97
N VAL A 663 -4.75 -13.03 17.19
CA VAL A 663 -5.84 -12.03 17.16
C VAL A 663 -7.13 -12.62 16.60
N CYS A 664 -7.04 -13.54 15.64
CA CYS A 664 -8.19 -14.29 15.12
C CYS A 664 -8.86 -15.13 16.21
N ILE A 665 -8.09 -15.79 17.07
CA ILE A 665 -8.61 -16.53 18.23
C ILE A 665 -9.33 -15.58 19.20
N ILE A 666 -8.72 -14.43 19.50
CA ILE A 666 -9.31 -13.40 20.37
C ILE A 666 -10.62 -12.90 19.77
N PHE A 667 -10.64 -12.57 18.48
CA PHE A 667 -11.84 -12.12 17.78
C PHE A 667 -12.94 -13.18 17.78
N SER A 668 -12.58 -14.44 17.53
CA SER A 668 -13.53 -15.56 17.57
C SER A 668 -14.18 -15.72 18.94
N THR A 669 -13.41 -15.54 20.02
CA THR A 669 -13.92 -15.56 21.39
C THR A 669 -14.88 -14.39 21.64
N MET A 670 -14.49 -13.18 21.22
CA MET A 670 -15.36 -11.99 21.34
C MET A 670 -16.66 -12.17 20.54
N ALA A 671 -16.57 -12.72 19.34
CA ALA A 671 -17.72 -12.98 18.47
C ALA A 671 -18.66 -14.04 19.04
N TYR A 672 -18.13 -15.03 19.74
CA TYR A 672 -18.95 -16.05 20.40
C TYR A 672 -19.85 -15.46 21.50
N PHE A 673 -19.36 -14.47 22.24
CA PHE A 673 -20.11 -13.79 23.29
C PHE A 673 -20.98 -12.64 22.78
N TYR A 674 -20.89 -12.28 21.51
CA TYR A 674 -21.68 -11.20 20.93
C TYR A 674 -23.13 -11.64 20.70
N THR A 675 -24.05 -10.83 21.16
CA THR A 675 -25.49 -11.02 20.94
C THR A 675 -25.97 -10.12 19.81
N TYR A 676 -26.57 -10.70 18.78
CA TYR A 676 -27.15 -9.94 17.67
C TYR A 676 -28.34 -9.12 18.16
N ILE A 677 -28.38 -7.86 17.72
CA ILE A 677 -29.41 -6.88 18.09
C ILE A 677 -30.09 -6.42 16.81
N ASP A 678 -31.45 -6.29 16.86
CA ASP A 678 -32.19 -5.59 15.81
C ASP A 678 -32.40 -4.13 16.24
N PRO A 679 -31.75 -3.14 15.53
CA PRO A 679 -31.92 -1.73 15.87
C PRO A 679 -33.36 -1.23 15.78
N SER A 680 -34.15 -1.78 14.86
CA SER A 680 -35.54 -1.36 14.64
C SER A 680 -36.46 -1.71 15.84
N GLU A 681 -36.24 -2.86 16.46
CA GLU A 681 -37.02 -3.25 17.66
C GLU A 681 -36.79 -2.28 18.84
N ILE A 682 -35.58 -1.82 19.01
CA ILE A 682 -35.21 -0.87 20.07
C ILE A 682 -35.78 0.51 19.77
N GLU A 683 -35.70 0.98 18.53
CA GLU A 683 -36.30 2.25 18.11
C GLU A 683 -37.82 2.24 18.28
N ASP A 684 -38.50 1.13 17.93
CA ASP A 684 -39.95 0.94 18.12
C ASP A 684 -40.35 0.94 19.59
N GLN A 685 -39.56 0.33 20.47
CA GLN A 685 -39.79 0.34 21.90
C GLN A 685 -39.71 1.75 22.49
N PHE A 686 -38.78 2.57 22.04
CA PHE A 686 -38.68 3.96 22.49
C PHE A 686 -39.79 4.84 21.90
N SER A 687 -40.18 4.62 20.63
CA SER A 687 -41.28 5.33 20.00
C SER A 687 -42.63 5.05 20.77
N LYS A 688 -42.92 3.80 21.06
CA LYS A 688 -44.12 3.43 21.84
C LYS A 688 -44.12 4.04 23.24
N LYS A 689 -42.97 4.10 23.92
CA LYS A 689 -42.88 4.74 25.24
C LYS A 689 -43.08 6.25 25.17
N VAL A 690 -42.62 6.90 24.10
CA VAL A 690 -42.86 8.34 23.90
C VAL A 690 -44.31 8.61 23.65
N ASP A 691 -44.99 7.78 22.84
CA ASP A 691 -46.43 7.88 22.59
C ASP A 691 -47.26 7.63 23.88
N GLU A 692 -46.85 6.65 24.69
CA GLU A 692 -47.48 6.39 26.00
C GLU A 692 -47.28 7.54 26.99
N ASP A 693 -46.09 8.14 27.05
CA ASP A 693 -45.77 9.28 27.91
C ASP A 693 -46.50 10.56 27.45
N GLU A 694 -46.68 10.77 26.12
CA GLU A 694 -47.49 11.88 25.60
C GLU A 694 -48.99 11.68 25.89
N ASP A 695 -49.51 10.46 25.71
CA ASP A 695 -50.89 10.13 26.06
C ASP A 695 -51.16 10.31 27.55
N ASP A 696 -50.20 9.95 28.43
CA ASP A 696 -50.32 10.17 29.86
C ASP A 696 -50.23 11.65 30.26
N LYS A 697 -49.39 12.44 29.57
CA LYS A 697 -49.36 13.91 29.76
C LYS A 697 -50.65 14.55 29.29
N ASP A 698 -51.19 14.17 28.16
CA ASP A 698 -52.45 14.67 27.64
C ASP A 698 -53.62 14.31 28.58
N LYS A 699 -53.60 13.09 29.17
CA LYS A 699 -54.58 12.66 30.18
C LYS A 699 -54.46 13.48 31.48
N ARG A 700 -53.23 13.78 31.92
CA ARG A 700 -52.98 14.61 33.12
C ARG A 700 -53.39 16.06 32.88
N GLU A 701 -53.09 16.62 31.74
CA GLU A 701 -53.47 17.97 31.37
C GLU A 701 -54.99 18.13 31.23
N LYS A 702 -55.66 17.13 30.64
CA LYS A 702 -57.13 17.05 30.58
C LYS A 702 -57.76 16.85 31.97
N ALA A 703 -57.08 16.14 32.88
CA ALA A 703 -57.53 15.99 34.26
C ALA A 703 -57.34 17.28 35.07
N GLU A 704 -56.22 17.98 34.89
CA GLU A 704 -56.00 19.30 35.52
C GLU A 704 -56.97 20.37 35.01
N ILE A 705 -57.27 20.38 33.69
CA ILE A 705 -58.29 21.27 33.13
C ILE A 705 -59.66 20.96 33.69
N LYS A 706 -60.00 19.68 33.86
CA LYS A 706 -61.24 19.28 34.50
C LYS A 706 -61.30 19.68 35.97
N MET A 707 -60.22 19.54 36.73
CA MET A 707 -60.18 19.98 38.15
C MET A 707 -60.30 21.50 38.27
N THR A 708 -59.64 22.22 37.38
CA THR A 708 -59.71 23.71 37.34
C THR A 708 -61.13 24.19 36.97
N ALA A 709 -61.76 23.49 36.00
CA ALA A 709 -63.14 23.79 35.62
C ALA A 709 -64.17 23.45 36.75
N SER A 710 -63.89 22.39 37.50
CA SER A 710 -64.74 22.05 38.68
C SER A 710 -64.56 23.03 39.86
N HIS A 711 -63.34 23.53 40.07
CA HIS A 711 -63.08 24.60 41.06
C HIS A 711 -63.71 25.95 40.66
N VAL A 712 -63.74 26.28 39.38
CA VAL A 712 -64.41 27.48 38.88
C VAL A 712 -65.96 27.37 38.98
N SER A 713 -66.49 26.13 38.83
CA SER A 713 -67.97 25.90 39.02
C SER A 713 -68.42 25.89 40.46
N LEU A 714 -67.54 25.54 41.43
CA LEU A 714 -67.80 25.61 42.86
C LEU A 714 -67.71 27.06 43.42
N GLN A 715 -67.10 27.97 42.75
CA GLN A 715 -67.05 29.38 43.11
C GLN A 715 -68.22 30.23 42.55
N ARG A 716 -69.11 29.64 41.75
CA ARG A 716 -70.40 30.24 41.29
C ARG A 716 -71.55 29.51 41.85
N ALA A 717 -71.70 29.49 43.17
CA ALA A 717 -72.96 29.24 43.84
C ALA A 717 -73.76 30.56 44.01
N PRO A 718 -75.04 30.57 43.73
CA PRO A 718 -75.85 31.82 43.74
C PRO A 718 -76.13 32.27 45.12
N GLY A 719 -75.69 33.47 45.46
CA GLY A 719 -76.17 34.23 46.60
C GLY A 719 -77.53 34.90 46.27
N GLU A 720 -78.49 34.38 46.84
CA GLU A 720 -79.78 34.91 47.32
C GLU A 720 -80.44 36.13 46.71
N SER A 721 -81.62 35.89 46.40
CA SER A 721 -82.74 36.87 46.33
C SER A 721 -82.96 37.62 47.63
N GLU A 722 -83.31 38.88 47.55
CA GLU A 722 -84.43 39.45 48.32
C GLU A 722 -84.69 40.91 47.84
N LYS A 723 -85.85 41.12 47.34
CA LYS A 723 -87.09 41.71 47.89
C LYS A 723 -87.14 43.27 47.79
N ASN A 724 -88.28 43.61 47.23
CA ASN A 724 -89.23 44.74 47.59
C ASN A 724 -88.82 46.11 47.09
N VAL A 725 -89.60 46.76 46.36
CA VAL A 725 -90.94 47.34 46.28
C VAL A 725 -91.07 48.01 44.92
#